data_97071146ab530a500af19a46a70783fc
#
_entry.id   97071146ab530a500af19a46a70783fc
#
_cell.length_a   1.000
_cell.length_b   1.000
_cell.length_c   1.000
_cell.angle_alpha   90.00
_cell.angle_beta   90.00
_cell.angle_gamma   90.00
#
_symmetry.space_group_name_H-M   'P 1'
#
loop_
_entity.id
_entity.type
_entity.pdbx_description
1 polymer ?
#
loop_
_entity_poly.entity_id
_entity_poly.type
_entity_poly.pdbx_seq_one_letter_code
_entity_poly.pdbx_strand_id
1 'polypeptide(L)'
;MRGFFDTQINKIMSNYEIVINDIKLNFKDSKYSTSQLLDNTGLDKNTARDAIKNKTSRSISNYIRFYRLNYAQELLKKGEKNVSEIAYDSGFSSLSYFSKSFKDEFGYSPNASLNNVKLTRQFKTAMISTIQNKKNLSYLVYSILLIFIVILLVPYFNFIDNSEKENKKLMLQDYSKINNLEYNTLLINDTVLLSPKMRNYNISWRTSDNFEWCKLTKLNDSFALFPTKMSSDYNQIKVEQPGKESFQFFTSAKMFKNVKVTLDDKQDEEGIYFPETDLFLANTNYSKSHENLLIKPFYMDRYEVSNKEFKEFVDANGYYREEYWPTKLMHNGTEISFNDVKTSFVDKSNFPSPKNWVQGTYENGKDLFPVSGISWYEASAYAKFRNMSLPSVAEWFYAFDRNRPERALKNANINSYNYTKSRIESNSVNNNGIFDMAGNVREWVSNNIKDDHSKGILGGSFADDTYVPFDFYSQYAWNRSSYNGLRLVKKIEPDNSGEIFYKREKLRNFYENYRTTEKEWNLMESLYMYDKNKISFESVNTSKVTGQEFYCTSSNVISSNMTMPIHHLQANPNVKSKKAIIYFPGSNALYRDKLNYPTSVTAMVNSGIDVIFPEYLSTYSRKDEMKTDIGNTSMNYRDHLITWVKEVRYAVDYAIENGYEPHYFGVSWGGQVGVNILAIEKRFKTGVLFVGGISLDDVREEIQPEKYAARIKTPTLLLNGRYDFYFPYQSSQLPLYNLMDLNDNNKRHVVVDYAHYVPMHIVRDETLEWINNK
;
A
#
# COMPACT_ATOMS: atom_id res chain seq x y z
N MET A 1 20.93 -6.41 -50.94
CA MET A 1 21.59 -5.93 -49.73
C MET A 1 20.63 -5.44 -48.64
N ARG A 2 19.48 -4.80 -48.92
CA ARG A 2 18.51 -4.43 -47.89
C ARG A 2 17.95 -5.60 -47.09
N GLY A 3 17.60 -6.73 -47.74
CA GLY A 3 17.03 -7.90 -47.03
C GLY A 3 18.01 -8.67 -46.16
N PHE A 4 19.33 -8.46 -46.28
CA PHE A 4 20.34 -9.11 -45.46
C PHE A 4 20.65 -8.31 -44.17
N PHE A 5 20.46 -6.99 -44.21
CA PHE A 5 20.60 -6.12 -43.04
C PHE A 5 19.38 -6.23 -42.11
N ASP A 6 18.17 -6.36 -42.69
CA ASP A 6 16.94 -6.50 -41.85
C ASP A 6 16.94 -7.83 -41.08
N THR A 7 17.53 -8.90 -41.61
CA THR A 7 17.61 -10.20 -40.92
C THR A 7 18.67 -10.24 -39.81
N GLN A 8 19.70 -9.39 -39.86
CA GLN A 8 20.71 -9.32 -38.79
C GLN A 8 20.30 -8.39 -37.67
N ILE A 9 19.52 -7.31 -37.92
CA ILE A 9 18.99 -6.42 -36.90
C ILE A 9 17.94 -7.15 -36.04
N ASN A 10 17.10 -7.98 -36.65
CA ASN A 10 16.09 -8.78 -35.93
C ASN A 10 16.69 -9.89 -35.03
N LYS A 11 17.98 -10.19 -35.14
CA LYS A 11 18.65 -11.18 -34.31
C LYS A 11 19.15 -10.64 -32.96
N ILE A 12 19.07 -9.30 -32.74
CA ILE A 12 19.57 -8.61 -31.56
C ILE A 12 18.40 -8.08 -30.68
N MET A 13 17.21 -7.89 -31.25
CA MET A 13 16.04 -7.39 -30.55
C MET A 13 15.17 -8.54 -30.01
N SER A 14 14.68 -8.38 -28.78
CA SER A 14 13.69 -9.32 -28.24
C SER A 14 12.36 -9.21 -29.00
N ASN A 15 11.57 -10.29 -29.04
CA ASN A 15 10.25 -10.27 -29.67
C ASN A 15 9.34 -9.16 -29.09
N TYR A 16 9.52 -8.80 -27.83
CA TYR A 16 8.83 -7.68 -27.20
C TYR A 16 9.25 -6.34 -27.85
N GLU A 17 10.52 -6.09 -28.02
CA GLU A 17 11.02 -4.85 -28.63
C GLU A 17 10.58 -4.72 -30.10
N ILE A 18 10.55 -5.82 -30.84
CA ILE A 18 10.06 -5.85 -32.23
C ILE A 18 8.59 -5.41 -32.26
N VAL A 19 7.74 -6.01 -31.41
CA VAL A 19 6.31 -5.71 -31.35
C VAL A 19 6.06 -4.26 -30.90
N ILE A 20 6.78 -3.78 -29.89
CA ILE A 20 6.63 -2.40 -29.38
C ILE A 20 7.07 -1.37 -30.40
N ASN A 21 8.14 -1.62 -31.13
CA ASN A 21 8.60 -0.70 -32.17
C ASN A 21 7.59 -0.60 -33.33
N ASP A 22 7.00 -1.72 -33.74
CA ASP A 22 5.96 -1.68 -34.78
C ASP A 22 4.71 -0.91 -34.28
N ILE A 23 4.30 -1.11 -33.03
CA ILE A 23 3.20 -0.33 -32.43
C ILE A 23 3.52 1.16 -32.41
N LYS A 24 4.74 1.55 -31.99
CA LYS A 24 5.18 2.95 -31.92
C LYS A 24 5.15 3.64 -33.30
N LEU A 25 5.48 2.92 -34.34
CA LEU A 25 5.51 3.46 -35.70
C LEU A 25 4.11 3.61 -36.29
N ASN A 26 3.18 2.70 -35.97
CA ASN A 26 1.94 2.55 -36.70
C ASN A 26 0.67 2.89 -35.91
N PHE A 27 0.73 3.12 -34.59
CA PHE A 27 -0.46 3.28 -33.73
C PHE A 27 -1.42 4.40 -34.13
N LYS A 28 -0.93 5.42 -34.86
CA LYS A 28 -1.76 6.56 -35.31
C LYS A 28 -2.67 6.21 -36.49
N ASP A 29 -2.37 5.17 -37.22
CA ASP A 29 -3.28 4.69 -38.28
C ASP A 29 -4.49 4.00 -37.63
N SER A 30 -5.68 4.53 -37.89
CA SER A 30 -6.93 3.99 -37.34
C SER A 30 -7.24 2.56 -37.81
N LYS A 31 -6.65 2.13 -38.91
CA LYS A 31 -6.76 0.75 -39.45
C LYS A 31 -5.76 -0.20 -38.83
N TYR A 32 -4.71 0.32 -38.18
CA TYR A 32 -3.67 -0.52 -37.59
C TYR A 32 -4.26 -1.44 -36.51
N SER A 33 -4.05 -2.71 -36.69
CA SER A 33 -4.64 -3.82 -35.93
C SER A 33 -3.63 -4.90 -35.59
N THR A 34 -4.04 -5.88 -34.80
CA THR A 34 -3.21 -7.06 -34.49
C THR A 34 -2.79 -7.82 -35.75
N SER A 35 -3.64 -7.88 -36.80
CA SER A 35 -3.27 -8.54 -38.07
C SER A 35 -2.12 -7.82 -38.73
N GLN A 36 -2.21 -6.51 -38.91
CA GLN A 36 -1.14 -5.72 -39.53
C GLN A 36 0.17 -5.76 -38.71
N LEU A 37 0.08 -5.79 -37.39
CA LEU A 37 1.25 -5.97 -36.53
C LEU A 37 1.95 -7.31 -36.83
N LEU A 38 1.19 -8.40 -36.97
CA LEU A 38 1.75 -9.71 -37.30
C LEU A 38 2.37 -9.72 -38.69
N ASP A 39 1.70 -9.12 -39.68
CA ASP A 39 2.20 -9.00 -41.05
C ASP A 39 3.51 -8.18 -41.09
N ASN A 40 3.59 -7.07 -40.35
CA ASN A 40 4.75 -6.19 -40.30
C ASN A 40 5.95 -6.83 -39.58
N THR A 41 5.70 -7.55 -38.49
CA THR A 41 6.77 -8.11 -37.65
C THR A 41 7.23 -9.50 -38.09
N GLY A 42 6.43 -10.20 -38.88
CA GLY A 42 6.68 -11.59 -39.27
C GLY A 42 6.57 -12.58 -38.10
N LEU A 43 6.07 -12.17 -36.95
CA LEU A 43 5.88 -13.02 -35.77
C LEU A 43 4.56 -13.78 -35.88
N ASP A 44 4.56 -15.04 -35.46
CA ASP A 44 3.30 -15.75 -35.27
C ASP A 44 2.47 -15.17 -34.12
N LYS A 45 1.15 -15.40 -34.18
CA LYS A 45 0.18 -14.82 -33.24
C LYS A 45 0.46 -15.16 -31.77
N ASN A 46 0.95 -16.35 -31.47
CA ASN A 46 1.23 -16.78 -30.10
C ASN A 46 2.49 -16.11 -29.57
N THR A 47 3.55 -16.08 -30.35
CA THR A 47 4.80 -15.40 -30.02
C THR A 47 4.57 -13.90 -29.75
N ALA A 48 3.85 -13.20 -30.62
CA ALA A 48 3.56 -11.78 -30.46
C ALA A 48 2.64 -11.53 -29.23
N ARG A 49 1.63 -12.39 -29.04
CA ARG A 49 0.75 -12.33 -27.86
C ARG A 49 1.53 -12.50 -26.55
N ASP A 50 2.38 -13.52 -26.49
CA ASP A 50 3.13 -13.85 -25.30
C ASP A 50 4.20 -12.80 -25.00
N ALA A 51 4.80 -12.22 -26.04
CA ALA A 51 5.73 -11.10 -25.93
C ALA A 51 5.09 -9.87 -25.22
N ILE A 52 3.86 -9.50 -25.60
CA ILE A 52 3.14 -8.40 -24.98
C ILE A 52 2.57 -8.82 -23.64
N LYS A 53 1.88 -9.97 -23.56
CA LYS A 53 1.16 -10.39 -22.36
C LYS A 53 2.10 -10.61 -21.17
N ASN A 54 3.27 -11.20 -21.38
CA ASN A 54 4.25 -11.46 -20.33
C ASN A 54 4.89 -10.18 -19.76
N LYS A 55 4.91 -9.10 -20.53
CA LYS A 55 5.50 -7.82 -20.09
C LYS A 55 4.47 -6.79 -19.64
N THR A 56 3.22 -6.87 -20.13
CA THR A 56 2.23 -5.79 -19.94
C THR A 56 0.89 -6.28 -19.37
N SER A 57 0.70 -7.60 -19.26
CA SER A 57 -0.56 -8.26 -18.88
C SER A 57 -1.75 -7.92 -19.78
N ARG A 58 -1.51 -7.23 -20.93
CA ARG A 58 -2.54 -6.80 -21.88
C ARG A 58 -2.54 -7.70 -23.13
N SER A 59 -3.67 -7.82 -23.77
CA SER A 59 -3.70 -8.34 -25.15
C SER A 59 -3.08 -7.33 -26.10
N ILE A 60 -2.62 -7.77 -27.27
CA ILE A 60 -2.03 -6.88 -28.29
C ILE A 60 -2.98 -5.72 -28.63
N SER A 61 -4.26 -6.01 -28.90
CA SER A 61 -5.26 -4.98 -29.23
C SER A 61 -5.51 -4.00 -28.08
N ASN A 62 -5.53 -4.50 -26.82
CA ASN A 62 -5.65 -3.65 -25.65
C ASN A 62 -4.40 -2.79 -25.43
N TYR A 63 -3.22 -3.32 -25.78
CA TYR A 63 -1.98 -2.56 -25.67
C TYR A 63 -1.89 -1.46 -26.75
N ILE A 64 -2.29 -1.72 -27.98
CA ILE A 64 -2.40 -0.71 -29.05
C ILE A 64 -3.37 0.41 -28.59
N ARG A 65 -4.54 0.04 -28.05
CA ARG A 65 -5.51 1.00 -27.52
C ARG A 65 -4.93 1.84 -26.38
N PHE A 66 -4.27 1.22 -25.42
CA PHE A 66 -3.58 1.89 -24.32
C PHE A 66 -2.54 2.88 -24.83
N TYR A 67 -1.75 2.50 -25.82
CA TYR A 67 -0.74 3.38 -26.42
C TYR A 67 -1.38 4.62 -27.08
N ARG A 68 -2.48 4.42 -27.81
CA ARG A 68 -3.28 5.51 -28.39
C ARG A 68 -3.82 6.47 -27.33
N LEU A 69 -4.34 5.93 -26.23
CA LEU A 69 -4.92 6.73 -25.15
C LEU A 69 -3.87 7.58 -24.43
N ASN A 70 -2.68 7.04 -24.17
CA ASN A 70 -1.59 7.81 -23.58
C ASN A 70 -1.13 8.94 -24.51
N TYR A 71 -1.00 8.68 -25.82
CA TYR A 71 -0.67 9.71 -26.77
C TYR A 71 -1.75 10.81 -26.84
N ALA A 72 -3.01 10.43 -26.78
CA ALA A 72 -4.13 11.39 -26.70
C ALA A 72 -4.07 12.24 -25.44
N GLN A 73 -3.70 11.66 -24.30
CA GLN A 73 -3.53 12.39 -23.04
C GLN A 73 -2.44 13.45 -23.16
N GLU A 74 -1.32 13.15 -23.81
CA GLU A 74 -0.26 14.12 -24.06
C GLU A 74 -0.72 15.28 -24.98
N LEU A 75 -1.53 14.99 -26.00
CA LEU A 75 -2.11 16.02 -26.86
C LEU A 75 -3.12 16.90 -26.11
N LEU A 76 -3.93 16.30 -25.20
CA LEU A 76 -4.84 17.07 -24.34
C LEU A 76 -4.10 18.01 -23.41
N LYS A 77 -2.97 17.57 -22.81
CA LYS A 77 -2.11 18.43 -21.98
C LYS A 77 -1.53 19.63 -22.75
N LYS A 78 -1.27 19.48 -24.04
CA LYS A 78 -0.85 20.61 -24.89
C LYS A 78 -1.97 21.62 -25.13
N GLY A 79 -3.22 21.20 -25.14
CA GLY A 79 -4.39 22.06 -25.22
C GLY A 79 -4.55 22.84 -26.54
N GLU A 80 -3.92 22.38 -27.61
CA GLU A 80 -3.85 23.05 -28.91
C GLU A 80 -4.95 22.61 -29.89
N LYS A 81 -5.49 21.43 -29.69
CA LYS A 81 -6.49 20.80 -30.54
C LYS A 81 -7.76 20.50 -29.75
N ASN A 82 -8.89 20.36 -30.46
CA ASN A 82 -10.13 19.90 -29.84
C ASN A 82 -10.15 18.39 -29.64
N VAL A 83 -11.09 17.90 -28.83
CA VAL A 83 -11.16 16.48 -28.45
C VAL A 83 -11.39 15.57 -29.66
N SER A 84 -12.13 16.02 -30.67
CA SER A 84 -12.36 15.22 -31.88
C SER A 84 -11.09 15.06 -32.71
N GLU A 85 -10.35 16.16 -32.92
CA GLU A 85 -9.04 16.12 -33.61
C GLU A 85 -8.07 15.20 -32.88
N ILE A 86 -7.99 15.33 -31.55
CA ILE A 86 -7.10 14.50 -30.73
C ILE A 86 -7.46 13.00 -30.84
N ALA A 87 -8.75 12.68 -30.86
CA ALA A 87 -9.19 11.30 -31.05
C ALA A 87 -8.67 10.71 -32.36
N TYR A 88 -8.86 11.43 -33.47
CA TYR A 88 -8.41 10.98 -34.80
C TYR A 88 -6.88 10.95 -34.92
N ASP A 89 -6.19 11.98 -34.43
CA ASP A 89 -4.73 12.04 -34.44
C ASP A 89 -4.08 10.94 -33.61
N SER A 90 -4.82 10.39 -32.65
CA SER A 90 -4.38 9.28 -31.82
C SER A 90 -4.76 7.90 -32.38
N GLY A 91 -5.27 7.84 -33.58
CA GLY A 91 -5.61 6.61 -34.29
C GLY A 91 -6.96 5.99 -33.90
N PHE A 92 -7.88 6.75 -33.31
CA PHE A 92 -9.24 6.28 -33.11
C PHE A 92 -10.12 6.64 -34.32
N SER A 93 -10.93 5.68 -34.78
CA SER A 93 -11.90 5.89 -35.87
C SER A 93 -13.25 6.41 -35.39
N SER A 94 -13.51 6.45 -34.07
CA SER A 94 -14.78 6.86 -33.46
C SER A 94 -14.53 7.70 -32.21
N LEU A 95 -15.10 8.92 -32.20
CA LEU A 95 -15.05 9.82 -31.05
C LEU A 95 -15.76 9.25 -29.81
N SER A 96 -16.89 8.57 -30.00
CA SER A 96 -17.64 7.96 -28.90
C SER A 96 -16.84 6.82 -28.25
N TYR A 97 -16.23 5.96 -29.06
CA TYR A 97 -15.38 4.88 -28.58
C TYR A 97 -14.12 5.43 -27.88
N PHE A 98 -13.49 6.47 -28.45
CA PHE A 98 -12.38 7.17 -27.82
C PHE A 98 -12.77 7.71 -26.45
N SER A 99 -13.87 8.49 -26.37
CA SER A 99 -14.29 9.16 -25.12
C SER A 99 -14.63 8.16 -24.01
N LYS A 100 -15.29 7.05 -24.36
CA LYS A 100 -15.54 5.95 -23.45
C LYS A 100 -14.23 5.29 -22.98
N SER A 101 -13.41 4.85 -23.92
CA SER A 101 -12.14 4.19 -23.60
C SER A 101 -11.18 5.08 -22.79
N PHE A 102 -11.19 6.39 -23.06
CA PHE A 102 -10.38 7.35 -22.32
C PHE A 102 -10.86 7.51 -20.87
N LYS A 103 -12.19 7.60 -20.68
CA LYS A 103 -12.78 7.66 -19.35
C LYS A 103 -12.57 6.36 -18.57
N ASP A 104 -12.69 5.21 -19.23
CA ASP A 104 -12.47 3.90 -18.63
C ASP A 104 -10.99 3.70 -18.20
N GLU A 105 -10.04 4.27 -18.97
CA GLU A 105 -8.59 4.14 -18.65
C GLU A 105 -8.12 5.16 -17.61
N PHE A 106 -8.59 6.43 -17.69
CA PHE A 106 -8.06 7.53 -16.84
C PHE A 106 -9.02 8.04 -15.77
N GLY A 107 -10.27 7.55 -15.71
CA GLY A 107 -11.26 7.93 -14.71
C GLY A 107 -11.98 9.27 -14.98
N TYR A 108 -11.57 10.06 -15.99
CA TYR A 108 -12.19 11.34 -16.35
C TYR A 108 -12.35 11.48 -17.87
N SER A 109 -13.27 12.37 -18.30
CA SER A 109 -13.51 12.54 -19.74
C SER A 109 -12.43 13.39 -20.42
N PRO A 110 -12.17 13.19 -21.75
CA PRO A 110 -11.22 14.03 -22.51
C PRO A 110 -11.57 15.53 -22.45
N ASN A 111 -12.88 15.87 -22.46
CA ASN A 111 -13.34 17.25 -22.33
C ASN A 111 -12.98 17.88 -20.98
N ALA A 112 -13.09 17.13 -19.88
CA ALA A 112 -12.70 17.61 -18.57
C ALA A 112 -11.19 17.93 -18.50
N SER A 113 -10.35 17.06 -19.09
CA SER A 113 -8.92 17.29 -19.21
C SER A 113 -8.60 18.56 -20.02
N LEU A 114 -9.20 18.73 -21.19
CA LEU A 114 -8.95 19.87 -22.06
C LEU A 114 -9.43 21.18 -21.45
N ASN A 115 -10.59 21.19 -20.77
CA ASN A 115 -11.12 22.38 -20.10
C ASN A 115 -10.19 22.86 -18.97
N ASN A 116 -9.63 21.95 -18.19
CA ASN A 116 -8.67 22.29 -17.14
C ASN A 116 -7.40 22.95 -17.73
N VAL A 117 -6.90 22.48 -18.87
CA VAL A 117 -5.73 23.06 -19.54
C VAL A 117 -6.04 24.46 -20.10
N LYS A 118 -7.22 24.64 -20.72
CA LYS A 118 -7.65 25.94 -21.26
C LYS A 118 -7.84 26.96 -20.15
N LEU A 119 -8.48 26.60 -19.04
CA LEU A 119 -8.64 27.45 -17.86
C LEU A 119 -7.28 27.90 -17.33
N THR A 120 -6.35 26.97 -17.15
CA THR A 120 -4.98 27.29 -16.67
C THR A 120 -4.25 28.26 -17.60
N ARG A 121 -4.38 28.13 -18.93
CA ARG A 121 -3.81 29.06 -19.91
C ARG A 121 -4.44 30.44 -19.85
N GLN A 122 -5.78 30.53 -19.79
CA GLN A 122 -6.51 31.79 -19.67
C GLN A 122 -6.10 32.55 -18.41
N PHE A 123 -5.95 31.86 -17.27
CA PHE A 123 -5.45 32.44 -16.03
C PHE A 123 -4.02 32.98 -16.18
N LYS A 124 -3.11 32.20 -16.79
CA LYS A 124 -1.74 32.63 -17.00
C LYS A 124 -1.64 33.88 -17.89
N THR A 125 -2.46 33.95 -18.94
CA THR A 125 -2.52 35.10 -19.85
C THR A 125 -3.09 36.35 -19.17
N ALA A 126 -4.21 36.16 -18.41
CA ALA A 126 -4.80 37.23 -17.62
C ALA A 126 -3.84 37.78 -16.56
N MET A 127 -3.11 36.89 -15.89
CA MET A 127 -2.11 37.28 -14.89
C MET A 127 -0.95 38.10 -15.49
N ILE A 128 -0.45 37.69 -16.66
CA ILE A 128 0.64 38.41 -17.36
C ILE A 128 0.18 39.81 -17.84
N SER A 129 -1.04 39.93 -18.42
CA SER A 129 -1.57 41.23 -18.88
C SER A 129 -1.84 42.20 -17.72
N THR A 130 -2.17 41.69 -16.53
CA THR A 130 -2.45 42.50 -15.35
C THR A 130 -1.19 42.94 -14.62
N ILE A 131 -0.11 42.13 -14.64
CA ILE A 131 1.20 42.51 -14.09
C ILE A 131 1.85 43.68 -14.88
N GLN A 132 1.51 43.83 -16.16
CA GLN A 132 2.02 44.94 -17.00
C GLN A 132 1.35 46.29 -16.72
N ASN A 133 0.23 46.32 -15.97
CA ASN A 133 -0.51 47.54 -15.71
C ASN A 133 -0.37 48.02 -14.24
N LYS A 134 0.68 48.76 -13.96
CA LYS A 134 1.18 49.15 -12.62
C LYS A 134 0.27 50.02 -11.74
N LYS A 135 -0.96 50.37 -12.13
CA LYS A 135 -1.80 51.34 -11.39
C LYS A 135 -2.83 50.80 -10.39
N ASN A 136 -3.08 49.48 -10.35
CA ASN A 136 -4.15 48.94 -9.50
C ASN A 136 -3.76 47.63 -8.75
N LEU A 137 -2.54 47.58 -8.22
CA LEU A 137 -2.00 46.36 -7.59
C LEU A 137 -2.78 45.91 -6.33
N SER A 138 -3.37 46.83 -5.55
CA SER A 138 -4.13 46.50 -4.35
C SER A 138 -5.50 45.86 -4.66
N TYR A 139 -6.21 46.40 -5.66
CA TYR A 139 -7.48 45.84 -6.11
C TYR A 139 -7.30 44.48 -6.80
N LEU A 140 -6.17 44.28 -7.45
CA LEU A 140 -5.78 43.03 -8.09
C LEU A 140 -5.57 41.90 -7.08
N VAL A 141 -4.87 42.15 -5.98
CA VAL A 141 -4.63 41.20 -4.91
C VAL A 141 -5.95 40.77 -4.27
N TYR A 142 -6.87 41.69 -4.01
CA TYR A 142 -8.20 41.38 -3.50
C TYR A 142 -9.09 40.60 -4.49
N SER A 143 -9.03 40.97 -5.77
CA SER A 143 -9.80 40.29 -6.82
C SER A 143 -9.24 38.89 -7.09
N ILE A 144 -7.95 38.69 -7.08
CA ILE A 144 -7.29 37.37 -7.22
C ILE A 144 -7.59 36.50 -5.99
N LEU A 145 -7.59 37.06 -4.78
CA LEU A 145 -7.96 36.33 -3.56
C LEU A 145 -9.44 35.93 -3.61
N LEU A 146 -10.33 36.81 -4.06
CA LEU A 146 -11.76 36.51 -4.17
C LEU A 146 -12.07 35.49 -5.27
N ILE A 147 -11.40 35.55 -6.40
CA ILE A 147 -11.53 34.57 -7.49
C ILE A 147 -10.92 33.21 -7.09
N PHE A 148 -9.80 33.22 -6.38
CA PHE A 148 -9.21 32.01 -5.78
C PHE A 148 -10.16 31.37 -4.76
N ILE A 149 -10.79 32.20 -3.93
CA ILE A 149 -11.81 31.75 -2.96
C ILE A 149 -13.03 31.15 -3.69
N VAL A 150 -13.52 31.80 -4.74
CA VAL A 150 -14.72 31.31 -5.48
C VAL A 150 -14.40 30.06 -6.31
N ILE A 151 -13.23 29.96 -6.94
CA ILE A 151 -12.83 28.78 -7.74
C ILE A 151 -12.47 27.57 -6.84
N LEU A 152 -11.97 27.82 -5.65
CA LEU A 152 -11.72 26.79 -4.66
C LEU A 152 -13.00 26.36 -3.89
N LEU A 153 -13.99 27.25 -3.78
CA LEU A 153 -15.20 27.00 -3.01
C LEU A 153 -16.31 26.28 -3.80
N VAL A 154 -16.44 26.48 -5.11
CA VAL A 154 -17.54 25.90 -5.90
C VAL A 154 -17.42 24.38 -6.12
N PRO A 155 -16.25 23.77 -6.36
CA PRO A 155 -16.10 22.31 -6.30
C PRO A 155 -15.99 21.75 -4.87
N TYR A 156 -15.65 22.62 -3.90
CA TYR A 156 -15.29 22.23 -2.53
C TYR A 156 -16.48 22.20 -1.56
N PHE A 157 -17.54 22.97 -1.82
CA PHE A 157 -18.74 22.97 -0.96
C PHE A 157 -19.59 21.70 -1.06
N ASN A 158 -19.35 20.87 -2.06
CA ASN A 158 -20.03 19.57 -2.17
C ASN A 158 -19.22 18.39 -1.59
N PHE A 159 -18.04 18.63 -1.04
CA PHE A 159 -17.16 17.53 -0.58
C PHE A 159 -16.18 18.01 0.47
N ILE A 160 -16.54 18.27 1.70
CA ILE A 160 -15.59 18.13 2.84
C ILE A 160 -16.27 18.38 4.17
N ASP A 161 -16.19 17.39 5.03
CA ASP A 161 -16.34 17.45 6.49
C ASP A 161 -15.18 18.27 7.10
N ASN A 162 -15.44 19.00 8.16
CA ASN A 162 -14.47 19.91 8.81
C ASN A 162 -13.18 19.21 9.29
N SER A 163 -13.20 17.90 9.49
CA SER A 163 -12.03 17.10 9.86
C SER A 163 -10.93 17.03 8.76
N GLU A 164 -11.30 17.13 7.48
CA GLU A 164 -10.32 17.17 6.38
C GLU A 164 -9.64 18.54 6.22
N LYS A 165 -10.27 19.63 6.62
CA LYS A 165 -9.65 20.97 6.56
C LYS A 165 -8.49 21.14 7.54
N GLU A 166 -8.62 20.60 8.75
CA GLU A 166 -7.51 20.60 9.71
C GLU A 166 -6.37 19.69 9.28
N ASN A 167 -6.69 18.50 8.75
CA ASN A 167 -5.69 17.56 8.24
C ASN A 167 -4.93 18.12 7.01
N LYS A 168 -5.57 18.89 6.14
CA LYS A 168 -4.91 19.50 4.96
C LYS A 168 -3.98 20.66 5.32
N LYS A 169 -4.34 21.47 6.32
CA LYS A 169 -3.48 22.53 6.86
C LYS A 169 -2.25 21.96 7.57
N LEU A 170 -2.40 20.78 8.16
CA LEU A 170 -1.36 19.97 8.79
C LEU A 170 -0.38 19.33 7.79
N MET A 171 -0.83 19.02 6.58
CA MET A 171 -0.01 18.37 5.54
C MET A 171 0.99 19.31 4.86
N LEU A 172 0.87 20.62 5.00
CA LEU A 172 1.72 21.61 4.32
C LEU A 172 2.77 22.28 5.22
N GLN A 173 2.86 21.88 6.48
CA GLN A 173 3.89 22.41 7.36
C GLN A 173 5.23 21.69 7.14
N ASP A 174 6.24 22.50 6.95
CA ASP A 174 7.63 22.13 6.71
C ASP A 174 8.19 21.30 7.89
N TYR A 175 8.23 19.99 7.70
CA TYR A 175 8.83 19.06 8.65
C TYR A 175 10.36 19.22 8.75
N SER A 176 10.95 20.06 7.88
CA SER A 176 12.38 20.35 7.92
C SER A 176 12.85 21.00 9.23
N LYS A 177 11.92 21.47 10.06
CA LYS A 177 12.23 22.16 11.34
C LYS A 177 12.13 21.27 12.58
N ILE A 178 11.72 20.01 12.45
CA ILE A 178 11.74 19.04 13.56
C ILE A 178 13.00 18.19 13.42
N ASN A 179 14.12 18.79 13.68
CA ASN A 179 15.36 18.04 13.77
C ASN A 179 15.57 17.61 15.23
N ASN A 180 15.83 16.33 15.43
CA ASN A 180 16.25 15.70 16.68
C ASN A 180 15.18 15.58 17.78
N LEU A 181 14.25 14.63 17.58
CA LEU A 181 13.55 13.97 18.65
C LEU A 181 14.46 12.84 19.16
N GLU A 182 15.18 13.06 20.23
CA GLU A 182 15.87 12.00 20.95
C GLU A 182 14.86 11.22 21.80
N TYR A 183 14.73 9.94 21.55
CA TYR A 183 13.94 9.02 22.34
C TYR A 183 14.88 8.27 23.29
N ASN A 184 14.81 8.54 24.57
CA ASN A 184 15.54 7.78 25.58
C ASN A 184 14.58 7.08 26.53
N THR A 185 14.88 5.82 26.80
CA THR A 185 14.23 4.93 27.73
C THR A 185 14.30 5.45 29.17
N LEU A 186 13.32 6.20 29.62
CA LEU A 186 13.07 6.36 31.05
C LEU A 186 11.58 6.64 31.27
N LEU A 187 10.88 5.57 31.61
CA LEU A 187 9.54 5.64 32.15
C LEU A 187 9.59 5.52 33.65
N ILE A 188 9.04 6.53 34.25
CA ILE A 188 8.48 6.42 35.59
C ILE A 188 7.04 6.96 35.46
N ASN A 189 6.05 6.06 35.53
CA ASN A 189 4.65 6.40 35.61
C ASN A 189 4.09 7.27 34.48
N ASP A 190 4.16 6.82 33.23
CA ASP A 190 3.55 7.50 32.08
C ASP A 190 3.99 8.97 31.89
N THR A 191 5.25 9.28 32.18
CA THR A 191 5.78 10.65 32.15
C THR A 191 6.72 10.84 30.98
N VAL A 192 6.60 11.95 30.25
CA VAL A 192 7.51 12.38 29.18
C VAL A 192 8.52 13.36 29.73
N LEU A 193 9.79 13.08 29.55
CA LEU A 193 10.85 14.00 29.88
C LEU A 193 10.98 15.10 28.82
N LEU A 194 10.75 16.35 29.20
CA LEU A 194 10.95 17.48 28.31
C LEU A 194 12.37 18.03 28.45
N SER A 195 13.01 18.29 27.31
CA SER A 195 14.29 19.00 27.30
C SER A 195 14.14 20.38 27.95
N PRO A 196 15.17 20.89 28.67
CA PRO A 196 15.18 22.24 29.20
C PRO A 196 14.89 23.32 28.16
N LYS A 197 15.25 23.11 26.89
CA LYS A 197 14.93 24.01 25.77
C LYS A 197 13.43 24.10 25.44
N MET A 198 12.61 23.15 25.88
CA MET A 198 11.16 23.10 25.61
C MET A 198 10.31 23.71 26.74
N ARG A 199 10.88 24.36 27.73
CA ARG A 199 10.16 24.93 28.89
C ARG A 199 9.04 25.90 28.50
N ASN A 200 9.19 26.57 27.36
CA ASN A 200 8.25 27.57 26.85
C ASN A 200 7.31 27.05 25.78
N TYR A 201 7.24 25.73 25.56
CA TYR A 201 6.35 25.13 24.56
C TYR A 201 5.06 24.66 25.22
N ASN A 202 3.95 24.88 24.50
CA ASN A 202 2.69 24.23 24.80
C ASN A 202 2.63 22.90 24.05
N ILE A 203 2.47 21.80 24.78
CA ILE A 203 2.35 20.48 24.19
C ILE A 203 0.93 19.99 24.41
N SER A 204 0.29 19.57 23.33
CA SER A 204 -1.04 18.99 23.33
C SER A 204 -1.00 17.63 22.63
N TRP A 205 -1.90 16.75 22.96
CA TRP A 205 -2.00 15.43 22.36
C TRP A 205 -3.47 15.07 22.11
N ARG A 206 -3.71 14.16 21.18
CA ARG A 206 -5.01 13.53 20.95
C ARG A 206 -4.82 12.11 20.46
N THR A 207 -5.84 11.27 20.63
CA THR A 207 -5.84 9.87 20.18
C THR A 207 -6.68 9.72 18.93
N SER A 208 -6.56 8.57 18.26
CA SER A 208 -7.45 8.19 17.16
C SER A 208 -8.92 8.13 17.57
N ASP A 209 -9.19 7.91 18.85
CA ASP A 209 -10.56 7.72 19.39
C ASP A 209 -11.14 9.02 19.97
N ASN A 210 -10.30 10.03 20.19
CA ASN A 210 -10.72 11.34 20.71
C ASN A 210 -10.04 12.46 19.91
N PHE A 211 -10.81 13.17 19.11
CA PHE A 211 -10.33 14.25 18.24
C PHE A 211 -10.08 15.58 18.97
N GLU A 212 -10.41 15.70 20.25
CA GLU A 212 -10.12 16.89 21.04
C GLU A 212 -8.68 16.91 21.53
N TRP A 213 -8.03 18.09 21.43
CA TRP A 213 -6.68 18.30 21.92
C TRP A 213 -6.65 18.43 23.45
N CYS A 214 -5.97 17.51 24.10
CA CYS A 214 -5.72 17.56 25.53
C CYS A 214 -4.35 18.19 25.80
N LYS A 215 -4.29 19.22 26.65
CA LYS A 215 -3.01 19.82 27.07
C LYS A 215 -2.26 18.89 28.00
N LEU A 216 -0.96 18.79 27.80
CA LEU A 216 -0.08 18.12 28.75
C LEU A 216 0.09 18.96 30.01
N THR A 217 -0.12 18.35 31.17
CA THR A 217 0.11 18.99 32.46
C THR A 217 1.61 18.89 32.79
N LYS A 218 2.30 20.03 32.92
CA LYS A 218 3.69 20.06 33.39
C LYS A 218 3.71 19.76 34.89
N LEU A 219 4.44 18.72 35.29
CA LEU A 219 4.69 18.41 36.71
C LEU A 219 5.79 19.31 37.31
N ASN A 220 6.75 19.67 36.45
CA ASN A 220 7.83 20.62 36.72
C ASN A 220 8.40 21.07 35.39
N ASP A 221 9.47 21.86 35.40
CA ASP A 221 10.09 22.38 34.16
C ASP A 221 10.65 21.30 33.21
N SER A 222 10.65 20.02 33.63
CA SER A 222 11.26 18.93 32.87
C SER A 222 10.31 17.79 32.53
N PHE A 223 9.11 17.69 33.14
CA PHE A 223 8.22 16.55 32.99
C PHE A 223 6.79 16.99 32.68
N ALA A 224 6.13 16.20 31.88
CA ALA A 224 4.70 16.33 31.62
C ALA A 224 4.02 14.95 31.73
N LEU A 225 2.86 14.88 32.37
CA LEU A 225 2.06 13.67 32.51
C LEU A 225 1.18 13.46 31.29
N PHE A 226 1.18 12.22 30.80
CA PHE A 226 0.18 11.76 29.84
C PHE A 226 -0.99 11.10 30.57
N PRO A 227 -2.22 11.27 30.11
CA PRO A 227 -3.36 10.57 30.66
C PRO A 227 -3.29 9.07 30.43
N THR A 228 -3.82 8.32 31.35
CA THR A 228 -3.74 6.85 31.45
C THR A 228 -4.51 6.06 30.38
N LYS A 229 -5.25 6.72 29.47
CA LYS A 229 -6.00 6.07 28.38
C LYS A 229 -5.48 6.58 27.05
N MET A 230 -4.58 5.81 26.46
CA MET A 230 -4.11 6.02 25.08
C MET A 230 -4.77 5.02 24.15
N SER A 231 -5.08 5.46 22.93
CA SER A 231 -5.52 4.57 21.86
C SER A 231 -4.42 3.58 21.51
N SER A 232 -4.81 2.34 21.19
CA SER A 232 -3.89 1.31 20.70
C SER A 232 -3.34 1.60 19.29
N ASP A 233 -4.02 2.46 18.52
CA ASP A 233 -3.73 2.64 17.10
C ASP A 233 -2.66 3.72 16.88
N TYR A 234 -2.99 4.97 17.13
CA TYR A 234 -2.00 6.05 17.06
C TYR A 234 -2.42 7.23 17.93
N ASN A 235 -1.43 8.02 18.31
CA ASN A 235 -1.61 9.26 19.03
C ASN A 235 -0.96 10.40 18.25
N GLN A 236 -1.53 11.58 18.31
CA GLN A 236 -1.00 12.78 17.68
C GLN A 236 -0.52 13.76 18.74
N ILE A 237 0.70 14.26 18.59
CA ILE A 237 1.28 15.28 19.46
C ILE A 237 1.39 16.59 18.69
N LYS A 238 1.02 17.68 19.33
CA LYS A 238 1.19 19.05 18.85
C LYS A 238 2.09 19.80 19.80
N VAL A 239 3.13 20.43 19.24
CA VAL A 239 4.08 21.26 19.99
C VAL A 239 3.96 22.69 19.47
N GLU A 240 3.64 23.64 20.35
CA GLU A 240 3.43 25.04 20.01
C GLU A 240 4.40 25.92 20.79
N GLN A 241 5.11 26.77 20.09
CA GLN A 241 5.90 27.85 20.71
C GLN A 241 5.20 29.18 20.49
N PRO A 242 5.01 30.02 21.52
CA PRO A 242 4.43 31.35 21.35
C PRO A 242 5.16 32.15 20.27
N GLY A 243 4.40 32.64 19.27
CA GLY A 243 4.94 33.45 18.17
C GLY A 243 5.62 32.68 17.04
N LYS A 244 5.61 31.35 17.05
CA LYS A 244 6.11 30.49 15.97
C LYS A 244 5.05 29.51 15.51
N GLU A 245 5.28 28.88 14.34
CA GLU A 245 4.41 27.84 13.81
C GLU A 245 4.37 26.60 14.72
N SER A 246 3.22 25.93 14.81
CA SER A 246 3.07 24.71 15.56
C SER A 246 3.52 23.49 14.78
N PHE A 247 4.12 22.52 15.47
CA PHE A 247 4.54 21.24 14.93
C PHE A 247 3.59 20.14 15.38
N GLN A 248 3.33 19.18 14.50
CA GLN A 248 2.50 18.02 14.84
C GLN A 248 3.15 16.75 14.28
N PHE A 249 3.12 15.67 15.07
CA PHE A 249 3.62 14.38 14.66
C PHE A 249 2.77 13.25 15.23
N PHE A 250 2.84 12.08 14.60
CA PHE A 250 2.12 10.88 15.01
C PHE A 250 3.05 9.92 15.71
N THR A 251 2.51 9.17 16.68
CA THR A 251 3.24 8.12 17.37
C THR A 251 2.30 7.01 17.79
N SER A 252 2.79 5.76 17.83
CA SER A 252 2.02 4.63 18.34
C SER A 252 1.98 4.62 19.87
N ALA A 253 0.99 3.94 20.45
CA ALA A 253 0.86 3.83 21.91
C ALA A 253 2.09 3.19 22.58
N LYS A 254 2.77 2.25 21.88
CA LYS A 254 4.01 1.62 22.35
C LYS A 254 5.20 2.58 22.35
N MET A 255 5.27 3.50 21.38
CA MET A 255 6.33 4.52 21.29
C MET A 255 6.23 5.56 22.41
N PHE A 256 5.02 5.79 22.95
CA PHE A 256 4.83 6.78 24.02
C PHE A 256 5.49 6.43 25.32
N LYS A 257 5.72 5.17 25.55
CA LYS A 257 6.32 4.75 26.84
C LYS A 257 7.71 5.31 27.08
N ASN A 258 8.38 5.93 26.09
CA ASN A 258 9.80 6.26 26.17
C ASN A 258 10.21 7.52 25.40
N VAL A 259 9.35 8.54 25.27
CA VAL A 259 9.65 9.72 24.44
C VAL A 259 10.32 10.84 25.23
N LYS A 260 11.59 11.13 24.91
CA LYS A 260 12.26 12.38 25.28
C LYS A 260 12.24 13.30 24.06
N VAL A 261 11.54 14.42 24.15
CA VAL A 261 11.51 15.41 23.08
C VAL A 261 12.62 16.43 23.33
N THR A 262 13.67 16.41 22.54
CA THR A 262 14.72 17.43 22.52
C THR A 262 14.66 18.17 21.18
N LEU A 263 14.64 19.49 21.21
CA LEU A 263 14.91 20.33 20.04
C LEU A 263 16.40 20.68 20.09
N ASP A 264 17.21 20.07 19.27
CA ASP A 264 18.61 20.42 19.12
C ASP A 264 18.80 21.22 17.81
N ASP A 265 19.58 22.29 17.89
CA ASP A 265 19.90 23.15 16.73
C ASP A 265 20.97 22.53 15.81
N LYS A 266 21.48 21.33 16.13
CA LYS A 266 22.37 20.57 15.25
C LYS A 266 21.54 19.88 14.18
N GLN A 267 21.47 20.51 13.04
CA GLN A 267 20.76 20.04 11.86
C GLN A 267 21.51 18.87 11.18
N ASP A 268 20.73 17.85 10.81
CA ASP A 268 20.95 16.93 9.67
C ASP A 268 22.13 15.97 9.65
N GLU A 269 23.02 15.92 10.63
CA GLU A 269 24.17 14.99 10.58
C GLU A 269 23.84 13.53 10.96
N GLU A 270 22.72 13.27 11.63
CA GLU A 270 22.41 11.92 12.18
C GLU A 270 21.19 11.23 11.56
N GLY A 271 20.37 11.91 10.75
CA GLY A 271 19.15 11.33 10.15
C GLY A 271 17.93 11.32 11.09
N ILE A 272 16.91 10.52 10.73
CA ILE A 272 15.67 10.33 11.51
C ILE A 272 15.85 9.17 12.48
N TYR A 273 15.58 9.42 13.77
CA TYR A 273 15.66 8.42 14.82
C TYR A 273 14.48 7.47 14.86
N PHE A 274 14.74 6.18 14.98
CA PHE A 274 13.77 5.11 15.19
C PHE A 274 14.07 4.38 16.48
N PRO A 275 13.10 4.35 17.44
CA PRO A 275 13.28 3.63 18.71
C PRO A 275 13.18 2.12 18.54
N GLU A 276 13.61 1.39 19.57
CA GLU A 276 13.41 -0.06 19.65
C GLU A 276 11.93 -0.41 19.49
N THR A 277 11.62 -1.42 18.70
CA THR A 277 10.27 -1.91 18.50
C THR A 277 10.25 -3.40 18.16
N ASP A 278 9.13 -4.04 18.50
CA ASP A 278 8.77 -5.35 17.94
C ASP A 278 8.01 -5.13 16.63
N LEU A 279 8.64 -5.47 15.52
CA LEU A 279 8.02 -5.33 14.20
C LEU A 279 7.48 -6.68 13.72
N PHE A 280 6.20 -6.71 13.44
CA PHE A 280 5.56 -7.82 12.74
C PHE A 280 5.55 -7.54 11.23
N LEU A 281 6.41 -8.23 10.50
CA LEU A 281 6.40 -8.20 9.05
C LEU A 281 5.42 -9.26 8.54
N ALA A 282 4.13 -8.94 8.59
CA ALA A 282 3.14 -9.76 7.91
C ALA A 282 3.36 -9.67 6.41
N ASN A 283 4.02 -10.67 5.87
CA ASN A 283 4.09 -10.86 4.43
C ASN A 283 4.20 -12.35 4.15
N THR A 284 3.16 -12.86 3.55
CA THR A 284 3.00 -14.26 3.16
C THR A 284 4.04 -14.75 2.16
N ASN A 285 4.82 -13.85 1.55
CA ASN A 285 5.89 -14.20 0.62
C ASN A 285 7.22 -14.57 1.30
N TYR A 286 7.30 -14.57 2.64
CA TYR A 286 8.55 -14.79 3.38
C TYR A 286 8.39 -15.86 4.45
N SER A 287 9.32 -16.82 4.47
CA SER A 287 9.30 -18.02 5.32
C SER A 287 9.41 -17.76 6.85
N LYS A 288 9.63 -16.52 7.28
CA LYS A 288 9.64 -16.10 8.69
C LYS A 288 8.68 -14.93 8.98
N SER A 289 7.65 -14.79 8.18
CA SER A 289 6.69 -13.70 8.28
C SER A 289 5.85 -13.68 9.57
N HIS A 290 6.02 -14.65 10.45
CA HIS A 290 5.15 -14.90 11.60
C HIS A 290 5.82 -14.65 12.94
N GLU A 291 7.07 -14.19 12.95
CA GLU A 291 7.79 -13.85 14.16
C GLU A 291 7.87 -12.32 14.31
N ASN A 292 7.66 -11.83 15.54
CA ASN A 292 7.99 -10.45 15.87
C ASN A 292 9.51 -10.31 15.83
N LEU A 293 9.98 -9.37 15.02
CA LEU A 293 11.38 -9.01 14.94
C LEU A 293 11.67 -7.85 15.88
N LEU A 294 12.55 -8.07 16.86
CA LEU A 294 13.04 -6.99 17.70
C LEU A 294 14.00 -6.12 16.88
N ILE A 295 13.60 -4.91 16.57
CA ILE A 295 14.42 -3.91 15.90
C ILE A 295 15.06 -3.04 16.96
N LYS A 296 16.40 -2.99 16.97
CA LYS A 296 17.16 -2.12 17.87
C LYS A 296 17.11 -0.67 17.38
N PRO A 297 17.34 0.33 18.27
CA PRO A 297 17.25 1.73 17.86
C PRO A 297 18.32 2.09 16.81
N PHE A 298 17.92 2.92 15.84
CA PHE A 298 18.79 3.37 14.77
C PHE A 298 18.39 4.77 14.27
N TYR A 299 19.29 5.44 13.55
CA TYR A 299 18.99 6.59 12.72
C TYR A 299 18.95 6.18 11.25
N MET A 300 18.05 6.75 10.45
CA MET A 300 17.98 6.54 9.01
C MET A 300 18.12 7.88 8.28
N ASP A 301 18.87 7.88 7.19
CA ASP A 301 18.98 9.05 6.31
C ASP A 301 17.61 9.52 5.84
N ARG A 302 17.39 10.83 5.90
CA ARG A 302 16.13 11.44 5.45
C ARG A 302 15.92 11.31 3.94
N TYR A 303 16.99 11.33 3.19
CA TYR A 303 17.02 11.26 1.74
C TYR A 303 17.85 10.08 1.27
N GLU A 304 17.64 9.67 0.01
CA GLU A 304 18.57 8.80 -0.70
C GLU A 304 19.95 9.46 -0.78
N VAL A 305 21.02 8.67 -0.80
CA VAL A 305 22.38 9.18 -0.97
C VAL A 305 22.50 9.88 -2.32
N SER A 306 22.93 11.13 -2.31
CA SER A 306 23.07 11.95 -3.51
C SER A 306 24.37 11.65 -4.29
N ASN A 307 24.41 12.09 -5.55
CA ASN A 307 25.60 12.04 -6.36
C ASN A 307 26.78 12.79 -5.69
N LYS A 308 26.53 13.96 -5.11
CA LYS A 308 27.55 14.74 -4.41
C LYS A 308 28.16 13.97 -3.25
N GLU A 309 27.35 13.36 -2.40
CA GLU A 309 27.80 12.58 -1.25
C GLU A 309 28.60 11.34 -1.69
N PHE A 310 28.12 10.64 -2.72
CA PHE A 310 28.84 9.46 -3.25
C PHE A 310 30.15 9.86 -3.94
N LYS A 311 30.22 11.09 -4.51
CA LYS A 311 31.44 11.63 -5.10
C LYS A 311 32.58 11.76 -4.08
N GLU A 312 32.28 12.07 -2.81
CA GLU A 312 33.25 12.11 -1.73
C GLU A 312 33.98 10.76 -1.57
N PHE A 313 33.25 9.64 -1.71
CA PHE A 313 33.82 8.29 -1.68
C PHE A 313 34.74 8.04 -2.88
N VAL A 314 34.30 8.45 -4.08
CA VAL A 314 35.12 8.31 -5.30
C VAL A 314 36.41 9.14 -5.17
N ASP A 315 36.30 10.41 -4.73
CA ASP A 315 37.43 11.34 -4.56
C ASP A 315 38.39 10.92 -3.45
N ALA A 316 37.89 10.26 -2.43
CA ALA A 316 38.68 9.63 -1.37
C ALA A 316 39.37 8.33 -1.81
N ASN A 317 39.33 7.99 -3.11
CA ASN A 317 39.87 6.74 -3.66
C ASN A 317 39.20 5.50 -3.09
N GLY A 318 37.90 5.56 -2.77
CA GLY A 318 37.16 4.46 -2.12
C GLY A 318 37.17 3.14 -2.89
N TYR A 319 37.27 3.20 -4.23
CA TYR A 319 37.40 2.02 -5.10
C TYR A 319 38.78 1.36 -5.02
N TYR A 320 39.76 2.00 -4.41
CA TYR A 320 41.14 1.50 -4.24
C TYR A 320 41.47 1.09 -2.78
N ARG A 321 40.48 1.21 -1.86
CA ARG A 321 40.68 0.99 -0.44
C ARG A 321 39.91 -0.25 0.00
N GLU A 322 40.64 -1.39 0.14
CA GLU A 322 40.09 -2.70 0.46
C GLU A 322 39.28 -2.71 1.77
N GLU A 323 39.71 -1.89 2.74
CA GLU A 323 39.07 -1.81 4.06
C GLU A 323 37.57 -1.41 4.01
N TYR A 324 37.10 -0.80 2.95
CA TYR A 324 35.69 -0.45 2.80
C TYR A 324 34.84 -1.57 2.20
N TRP A 325 35.44 -2.46 1.44
CA TRP A 325 34.72 -3.48 0.69
C TRP A 325 34.40 -4.71 1.54
N PRO A 326 33.33 -5.45 1.23
CA PRO A 326 33.07 -6.74 1.84
C PRO A 326 34.23 -7.72 1.60
N THR A 327 34.53 -8.52 2.60
CA THR A 327 35.64 -9.51 2.54
C THR A 327 35.45 -10.58 1.48
N LYS A 328 34.20 -10.84 1.09
CA LYS A 328 33.82 -11.81 0.04
C LYS A 328 33.09 -11.11 -1.08
N LEU A 329 33.68 -11.12 -2.26
CA LEU A 329 33.13 -10.56 -3.48
C LEU A 329 32.79 -11.69 -4.46
N MET A 330 31.52 -11.84 -4.82
CA MET A 330 31.05 -12.96 -5.65
C MET A 330 30.56 -12.45 -7.00
N HIS A 331 31.06 -12.99 -8.09
CA HIS A 331 30.59 -12.72 -9.44
C HIS A 331 30.27 -14.01 -10.17
N ASN A 332 29.01 -14.20 -10.61
CA ASN A 332 28.53 -15.40 -11.29
C ASN A 332 28.88 -16.73 -10.56
N GLY A 333 28.78 -16.73 -9.23
CA GLY A 333 29.09 -17.90 -8.40
C GLY A 333 30.58 -18.12 -8.14
N THR A 334 31.46 -17.25 -8.63
CA THR A 334 32.92 -17.32 -8.41
C THR A 334 33.34 -16.16 -7.50
N GLU A 335 34.18 -16.47 -6.51
CA GLU A 335 34.80 -15.45 -5.68
C GLU A 335 35.88 -14.72 -6.48
N ILE A 336 35.84 -13.38 -6.46
CA ILE A 336 36.82 -12.53 -7.11
C ILE A 336 37.67 -11.80 -6.09
N SER A 337 38.88 -11.41 -6.49
CA SER A 337 39.79 -10.65 -5.64
C SER A 337 39.38 -9.19 -5.56
N PHE A 338 39.80 -8.50 -4.48
CA PHE A 338 39.61 -7.04 -4.40
C PHE A 338 40.33 -6.31 -5.53
N ASN A 339 41.43 -6.83 -6.06
CA ASN A 339 42.14 -6.23 -7.19
C ASN A 339 41.28 -6.11 -8.45
N ASP A 340 40.24 -6.92 -8.59
CA ASP A 340 39.33 -6.88 -9.73
C ASP A 340 38.23 -5.78 -9.57
N VAL A 341 38.06 -5.23 -8.38
CA VAL A 341 37.04 -4.20 -8.07
C VAL A 341 37.18 -2.98 -8.99
N LYS A 342 38.38 -2.42 -9.05
CA LYS A 342 38.66 -1.20 -9.84
C LYS A 342 38.55 -1.36 -11.36
N THR A 343 38.55 -2.60 -11.85
CA THR A 343 38.36 -2.91 -13.27
C THR A 343 36.94 -3.36 -13.59
N SER A 344 36.22 -3.84 -12.59
CA SER A 344 34.86 -4.36 -12.72
C SER A 344 33.79 -3.30 -12.46
N PHE A 345 34.04 -2.41 -11.49
CA PHE A 345 33.08 -1.36 -11.12
C PHE A 345 33.46 -0.02 -11.75
N VAL A 346 33.31 0.08 -13.08
CA VAL A 346 33.68 1.26 -13.84
C VAL A 346 32.47 1.97 -14.45
N ASP A 347 32.64 3.24 -14.74
CA ASP A 347 31.66 4.10 -15.43
C ASP A 347 31.73 3.93 -16.97
N LYS A 348 31.02 4.79 -17.71
CA LYS A 348 30.98 4.77 -19.17
C LYS A 348 32.35 5.08 -19.83
N SER A 349 33.29 5.63 -19.08
CA SER A 349 34.65 5.97 -19.54
C SER A 349 35.73 5.02 -19.00
N ASN A 350 35.34 3.91 -18.38
CA ASN A 350 36.19 2.96 -17.70
C ASN A 350 36.93 3.51 -16.47
N PHE A 351 36.37 4.55 -15.83
CA PHE A 351 36.88 5.06 -14.55
C PHE A 351 36.14 4.39 -13.38
N PRO A 352 36.82 3.96 -12.28
CA PRO A 352 36.18 3.36 -11.13
C PRO A 352 35.20 4.31 -10.44
N SER A 353 33.91 4.13 -10.72
CA SER A 353 32.81 4.99 -10.23
C SER A 353 31.45 4.40 -10.63
N PRO A 354 30.32 4.99 -10.21
CA PRO A 354 28.98 4.54 -10.59
C PRO A 354 28.80 4.43 -12.11
N LYS A 355 28.14 3.36 -12.55
CA LYS A 355 28.01 3.01 -13.99
C LYS A 355 27.46 4.13 -14.88
N ASN A 356 26.61 4.98 -14.33
CA ASN A 356 25.95 6.06 -15.08
C ASN A 356 26.84 7.31 -15.28
N TRP A 357 27.95 7.39 -14.55
CA TRP A 357 28.87 8.54 -14.59
C TRP A 357 29.80 8.51 -15.81
N VAL A 358 30.61 9.55 -15.93
CA VAL A 358 31.64 9.70 -16.94
C VAL A 358 32.88 10.31 -16.30
N GLN A 359 34.05 9.73 -16.50
CA GLN A 359 35.32 10.18 -15.94
C GLN A 359 35.29 10.41 -14.42
N GLY A 360 34.64 9.47 -13.70
CA GLY A 360 34.53 9.51 -12.24
C GLY A 360 33.62 10.63 -11.72
N THR A 361 32.76 11.23 -12.55
CA THR A 361 31.85 12.29 -12.13
C THR A 361 30.48 12.18 -12.77
N TYR A 362 29.49 12.76 -12.15
CA TYR A 362 28.11 12.84 -12.62
C TYR A 362 27.89 14.07 -13.51
N GLU A 363 26.73 14.12 -14.17
CA GLU A 363 26.31 15.23 -15.01
C GLU A 363 26.17 16.55 -14.18
N ASN A 364 26.64 17.68 -14.74
CA ASN A 364 26.57 18.96 -14.08
C ASN A 364 25.13 19.35 -13.70
N GLY A 365 24.92 19.86 -12.48
CA GLY A 365 23.61 20.18 -11.93
C GLY A 365 22.85 18.97 -11.34
N LYS A 366 23.46 17.79 -11.30
CA LYS A 366 22.89 16.58 -10.68
C LYS A 366 23.42 16.27 -9.28
N ASP A 367 23.96 17.26 -8.59
CA ASP A 367 24.58 17.14 -7.26
C ASP A 367 23.64 16.48 -6.23
N LEU A 368 22.39 16.96 -6.17
CA LEU A 368 21.37 16.54 -5.18
C LEU A 368 20.44 15.45 -5.70
N PHE A 369 20.68 14.92 -6.88
CA PHE A 369 19.99 13.75 -7.37
C PHE A 369 20.56 12.49 -6.72
N PRO A 370 19.75 11.42 -6.53
CA PRO A 370 20.26 10.18 -5.94
C PRO A 370 21.33 9.57 -6.84
N VAL A 371 22.38 9.05 -6.21
CA VAL A 371 23.33 8.20 -6.92
C VAL A 371 22.61 6.94 -7.39
N SER A 372 22.90 6.52 -8.61
CA SER A 372 22.34 5.30 -9.18
C SER A 372 23.32 4.62 -10.12
N GLY A 373 23.00 3.39 -10.53
CA GLY A 373 23.94 2.61 -11.31
C GLY A 373 25.05 1.98 -10.49
N ILE A 374 24.76 1.68 -9.22
CA ILE A 374 25.65 1.04 -8.25
C ILE A 374 25.19 -0.36 -7.89
N SER A 375 26.15 -1.24 -7.65
CA SER A 375 25.92 -2.58 -7.12
C SER A 375 25.73 -2.56 -5.60
N TRP A 376 25.28 -3.68 -5.04
CA TRP A 376 25.22 -3.86 -3.59
C TRP A 376 26.63 -3.73 -2.93
N TYR A 377 27.66 -4.19 -3.63
CA TYR A 377 29.04 -4.09 -3.14
C TYR A 377 29.50 -2.64 -3.04
N GLU A 378 29.23 -1.82 -4.05
CA GLU A 378 29.52 -0.36 -4.03
C GLU A 378 28.72 0.34 -2.94
N ALA A 379 27.44 0.00 -2.78
CA ALA A 379 26.58 0.54 -1.73
C ALA A 379 27.11 0.19 -0.32
N SER A 380 27.52 -1.08 -0.11
CA SER A 380 28.14 -1.54 1.14
C SER A 380 29.47 -0.86 1.43
N ALA A 381 30.32 -0.68 0.42
CA ALA A 381 31.61 -0.01 0.57
C ALA A 381 31.42 1.46 0.94
N TYR A 382 30.48 2.17 0.29
CA TYR A 382 30.12 3.53 0.64
C TYR A 382 29.57 3.63 2.06
N ALA A 383 28.69 2.73 2.47
CA ALA A 383 28.15 2.70 3.83
C ALA A 383 29.28 2.61 4.87
N LYS A 384 30.24 1.72 4.66
CA LYS A 384 31.41 1.57 5.54
C LYS A 384 32.32 2.80 5.54
N PHE A 385 32.51 3.44 4.39
CA PHE A 385 33.24 4.73 4.29
C PHE A 385 32.60 5.81 5.16
N ARG A 386 31.26 5.87 5.22
CA ARG A 386 30.49 6.80 6.06
C ARG A 386 30.40 6.37 7.52
N ASN A 387 31.01 5.23 7.92
CA ASN A 387 30.83 4.61 9.22
C ASN A 387 29.35 4.36 9.56
N MET A 388 28.59 3.93 8.56
CA MET A 388 27.16 3.61 8.62
C MET A 388 26.91 2.22 7.99
N SER A 389 25.66 1.82 7.86
CA SER A 389 25.25 0.54 7.29
C SER A 389 24.12 0.72 6.27
N LEU A 390 23.96 -0.25 5.38
CA LEU A 390 22.71 -0.40 4.65
C LEU A 390 21.60 -0.83 5.62
N PRO A 391 20.36 -0.35 5.48
CA PRO A 391 19.26 -0.80 6.31
C PRO A 391 19.01 -2.30 6.10
N SER A 392 18.52 -2.97 7.13
CA SER A 392 17.87 -4.26 6.96
C SER A 392 16.47 -4.06 6.36
N VAL A 393 15.90 -5.13 5.81
CA VAL A 393 14.49 -5.12 5.34
C VAL A 393 13.54 -4.69 6.46
N ALA A 394 13.78 -5.14 7.67
CA ALA A 394 12.95 -4.82 8.82
C ALA A 394 13.07 -3.34 9.22
N GLU A 395 14.28 -2.78 9.28
CA GLU A 395 14.51 -1.36 9.53
C GLU A 395 13.87 -0.50 8.43
N TRP A 396 14.02 -0.90 7.17
CA TRP A 396 13.45 -0.18 6.05
C TRP A 396 11.92 -0.13 6.09
N PHE A 397 11.24 -1.27 6.31
CA PHE A 397 9.78 -1.32 6.41
C PHE A 397 9.25 -0.62 7.67
N TYR A 398 9.99 -0.64 8.77
CA TYR A 398 9.64 0.15 9.94
C TYR A 398 9.66 1.64 9.61
N ALA A 399 10.70 2.10 8.95
CA ALA A 399 10.86 3.49 8.55
C ALA A 399 9.86 3.94 7.47
N PHE A 400 9.46 3.04 6.56
CA PHE A 400 8.50 3.31 5.50
C PHE A 400 7.08 3.56 6.03
N ASP A 401 6.75 3.08 7.23
CA ASP A 401 5.38 3.10 7.77
C ASP A 401 4.37 2.42 6.83
N ARG A 402 4.65 1.16 6.56
CA ARG A 402 3.92 0.31 5.61
C ARG A 402 2.40 0.29 5.83
N ASN A 403 1.95 0.54 7.06
CA ASN A 403 0.52 0.57 7.40
C ASN A 403 -0.20 1.84 6.91
N ARG A 404 0.56 2.91 6.60
CA ARG A 404 0.03 4.21 6.17
C ARG A 404 0.87 4.80 5.03
N PRO A 405 0.93 4.12 3.87
CA PRO A 405 1.80 4.48 2.76
C PRO A 405 1.26 5.64 1.91
N GLU A 406 0.00 6.03 2.09
CA GLU A 406 -0.72 6.94 1.20
C GLU A 406 0.02 8.26 1.03
N ARG A 407 0.67 8.74 2.09
CA ARG A 407 1.43 9.98 2.07
C ARG A 407 2.70 9.86 1.24
N ALA A 408 3.45 8.77 1.40
CA ALA A 408 4.63 8.50 0.59
C ALA A 408 4.27 8.35 -0.89
N LEU A 409 3.15 7.66 -1.18
CA LEU A 409 2.72 7.36 -2.55
C LEU A 409 2.12 8.54 -3.27
N LYS A 410 1.47 9.48 -2.57
CA LYS A 410 0.71 10.57 -3.17
C LYS A 410 1.51 11.40 -4.19
N ASN A 411 2.80 11.61 -3.91
CA ASN A 411 3.70 12.40 -4.76
C ASN A 411 4.92 11.58 -5.19
N ALA A 412 4.87 10.27 -5.05
CA ALA A 412 5.97 9.38 -5.37
C ALA A 412 6.40 9.53 -6.83
N ASN A 413 7.70 9.55 -7.04
CA ASN A 413 8.29 9.48 -8.38
C ASN A 413 8.33 8.01 -8.83
N ILE A 414 7.17 7.50 -9.22
CA ILE A 414 6.96 6.11 -9.59
C ILE A 414 6.07 6.05 -10.82
N ASN A 415 6.23 5.03 -11.66
CA ASN A 415 5.51 4.88 -12.93
C ASN A 415 5.53 6.17 -13.79
N SER A 416 6.61 6.94 -13.67
CA SER A 416 6.72 8.25 -14.32
C SER A 416 7.40 8.20 -15.68
N TYR A 417 8.16 7.13 -15.98
CA TYR A 417 8.95 6.91 -17.19
C TYR A 417 9.99 8.00 -17.52
N ASN A 418 10.22 8.93 -16.62
CA ASN A 418 11.07 10.08 -16.89
C ASN A 418 12.51 9.90 -16.35
N TYR A 419 12.73 10.29 -15.12
CA TYR A 419 14.05 10.31 -14.49
C TYR A 419 13.91 10.49 -12.98
N THR A 420 15.00 10.27 -12.26
CA THR A 420 15.09 10.55 -10.83
C THR A 420 14.87 12.03 -10.54
N LYS A 421 14.28 12.31 -9.38
CA LYS A 421 14.15 13.68 -8.85
C LYS A 421 15.26 13.98 -7.84
N SER A 422 15.63 15.24 -7.74
CA SER A 422 16.54 15.71 -6.70
C SER A 422 15.81 15.87 -5.35
N ARG A 423 16.56 15.96 -4.25
CA ARG A 423 16.01 16.25 -2.92
C ARG A 423 15.12 17.49 -2.87
N ILE A 424 15.43 18.51 -3.70
CA ILE A 424 14.66 19.78 -3.75
C ILE A 424 13.35 19.60 -4.51
N GLU A 425 13.32 18.69 -5.50
CA GLU A 425 12.14 18.44 -6.33
C GLU A 425 11.20 17.39 -5.71
N SER A 426 11.68 16.65 -4.71
CA SER A 426 10.89 15.61 -4.06
C SER A 426 9.80 16.20 -3.19
N ASN A 427 8.59 15.64 -3.34
CA ASN A 427 7.43 15.88 -2.49
C ASN A 427 6.88 14.57 -1.90
N SER A 428 7.57 13.46 -2.14
CA SER A 428 7.20 12.14 -1.62
C SER A 428 7.77 11.97 -0.23
N VAL A 429 7.04 12.37 0.79
CA VAL A 429 7.45 12.25 2.19
C VAL A 429 6.48 11.34 2.93
N ASN A 430 6.98 10.36 3.68
CA ASN A 430 6.16 9.49 4.50
C ASN A 430 5.79 10.12 5.86
N ASN A 431 5.07 9.39 6.71
CA ASN A 431 4.64 9.90 8.02
C ASN A 431 5.80 10.11 9.01
N ASN A 432 6.92 9.45 8.80
CA ASN A 432 8.12 9.58 9.63
C ASN A 432 9.07 10.69 9.16
N GLY A 433 8.70 11.43 8.10
CA GLY A 433 9.50 12.55 7.58
C GLY A 433 10.66 12.14 6.67
N ILE A 434 10.63 10.90 6.15
CA ILE A 434 11.63 10.39 5.20
C ILE A 434 11.09 10.55 3.78
N PHE A 435 11.94 11.02 2.88
CA PHE A 435 11.61 11.29 1.49
C PHE A 435 11.94 10.10 0.58
N ASP A 436 11.15 9.95 -0.48
CA ASP A 436 11.37 9.04 -1.62
C ASP A 436 11.53 7.55 -1.28
N MET A 437 11.02 7.10 -0.12
CA MET A 437 10.96 5.65 0.17
C MET A 437 10.01 4.89 -0.77
N ALA A 438 9.19 5.59 -1.54
CA ALA A 438 8.39 5.03 -2.62
C ALA A 438 8.80 5.65 -3.95
N GLY A 439 9.46 4.89 -4.81
CA GLY A 439 9.90 5.32 -6.14
C GLY A 439 11.29 5.97 -6.13
N ASN A 440 11.53 6.83 -7.09
CA ASN A 440 12.79 7.52 -7.38
C ASN A 440 13.93 6.55 -7.73
N VAL A 441 14.67 5.99 -6.78
CA VAL A 441 15.58 4.87 -7.00
C VAL A 441 15.26 3.72 -6.04
N ARG A 442 15.53 2.49 -6.47
CA ARG A 442 15.49 1.32 -5.59
C ARG A 442 16.64 1.37 -4.61
N GLU A 443 16.39 1.01 -3.36
CA GLU A 443 17.35 1.10 -2.28
C GLU A 443 17.89 -0.28 -1.88
N TRP A 444 19.20 -0.48 -1.98
CA TRP A 444 19.85 -1.69 -1.51
C TRP A 444 19.72 -1.84 0.01
N VAL A 445 19.42 -3.06 0.45
CA VAL A 445 19.38 -3.43 1.87
C VAL A 445 20.43 -4.49 2.21
N SER A 446 20.73 -4.68 3.49
CA SER A 446 21.82 -5.57 3.95
C SER A 446 21.51 -7.06 3.78
N ASN A 447 20.24 -7.47 3.75
CA ASN A 447 19.83 -8.87 3.80
C ASN A 447 20.16 -9.67 2.54
N ASN A 448 20.58 -10.91 2.76
CA ASN A 448 20.66 -11.94 1.73
C ASN A 448 19.26 -12.51 1.43
N ILE A 449 19.01 -12.84 0.14
CA ILE A 449 17.76 -13.43 -0.30
C ILE A 449 18.08 -14.71 -1.08
N LYS A 450 17.60 -15.84 -0.62
CA LYS A 450 17.83 -17.20 -1.16
C LYS A 450 19.26 -17.70 -0.97
N ASP A 451 20.26 -16.90 -1.30
CA ASP A 451 21.68 -17.26 -1.31
C ASP A 451 22.56 -16.01 -1.10
N ASP A 452 23.86 -16.21 -0.96
CA ASP A 452 24.84 -15.14 -0.76
C ASP A 452 24.98 -14.19 -1.97
N HIS A 453 24.41 -14.53 -3.12
CA HIS A 453 24.56 -13.78 -4.36
C HIS A 453 23.39 -12.83 -4.62
N SER A 454 22.26 -13.07 -3.96
CA SER A 454 21.04 -12.29 -4.13
C SER A 454 20.82 -11.40 -2.90
N LYS A 455 20.77 -10.10 -3.11
CA LYS A 455 20.55 -9.08 -2.08
C LYS A 455 19.19 -8.45 -2.20
N GLY A 456 18.62 -8.06 -1.07
CA GLY A 456 17.36 -7.35 -1.03
C GLY A 456 17.48 -5.95 -1.62
N ILE A 457 16.42 -5.50 -2.28
CA ILE A 457 16.27 -4.15 -2.82
C ILE A 457 14.81 -3.72 -2.70
N LEU A 458 14.56 -2.52 -2.21
CA LEU A 458 13.25 -2.04 -1.80
C LEU A 458 12.89 -0.70 -2.43
N GLY A 459 11.65 -0.24 -2.18
CA GLY A 459 11.15 1.09 -2.52
C GLY A 459 10.64 1.27 -3.94
N GLY A 460 11.08 0.48 -4.88
CA GLY A 460 10.82 0.70 -6.30
C GLY A 460 11.60 1.90 -6.85
N SER A 461 11.43 2.20 -8.13
CA SER A 461 12.06 3.34 -8.81
C SER A 461 11.03 4.13 -9.60
N PHE A 462 11.47 5.25 -10.20
CA PHE A 462 10.63 6.06 -11.08
C PHE A 462 10.02 5.27 -12.26
N ALA A 463 10.61 4.15 -12.65
CA ALA A 463 10.14 3.30 -13.76
C ALA A 463 9.25 2.13 -13.31
N ASP A 464 9.12 1.90 -12.01
CA ASP A 464 8.35 0.77 -11.47
C ASP A 464 6.87 1.13 -11.26
N ASP A 465 6.02 0.11 -11.15
CA ASP A 465 4.60 0.27 -10.85
C ASP A 465 4.34 0.61 -9.37
N THR A 466 3.20 1.22 -9.09
CA THR A 466 2.83 1.74 -7.76
C THR A 466 2.71 0.70 -6.65
N TYR A 467 2.64 -0.60 -6.96
CA TYR A 467 2.62 -1.67 -5.96
C TYR A 467 4.03 -2.14 -5.55
N VAL A 468 5.06 -1.79 -6.32
CA VAL A 468 6.44 -2.25 -6.09
C VAL A 468 7.01 -1.84 -4.72
N PRO A 469 6.75 -0.63 -4.17
CA PRO A 469 7.26 -0.26 -2.85
C PRO A 469 6.79 -1.15 -1.68
N PHE A 470 5.72 -1.91 -1.87
CA PHE A 470 5.18 -2.81 -0.84
C PHE A 470 5.74 -4.21 -0.89
N ASP A 471 6.40 -4.53 -1.98
CA ASP A 471 6.95 -5.86 -2.19
C ASP A 471 8.45 -5.88 -1.94
N PHE A 472 8.94 -7.05 -1.68
CA PHE A 472 10.35 -7.29 -1.40
C PHE A 472 10.98 -7.96 -2.62
N TYR A 473 11.90 -7.25 -3.23
CA TYR A 473 12.63 -7.75 -4.39
C TYR A 473 14.04 -8.16 -4.02
N SER A 474 14.57 -9.07 -4.81
CA SER A 474 15.99 -9.41 -4.76
C SER A 474 16.62 -9.18 -6.13
N GLN A 475 17.83 -8.72 -6.11
CA GLN A 475 18.67 -8.64 -7.29
C GLN A 475 20.02 -9.25 -7.02
N TYR A 476 20.65 -9.66 -8.09
CA TYR A 476 22.03 -10.12 -8.03
C TYR A 476 22.92 -9.01 -7.49
N ALA A 477 23.75 -9.31 -6.48
CA ALA A 477 24.53 -8.30 -5.76
C ALA A 477 25.45 -7.45 -6.66
N TRP A 478 25.79 -7.97 -7.82
CA TRP A 478 26.60 -7.32 -8.86
C TRP A 478 25.79 -6.37 -9.77
N ASN A 479 24.45 -6.38 -9.66
CA ASN A 479 23.61 -5.63 -10.58
C ASN A 479 23.78 -4.11 -10.39
N ARG A 480 24.16 -3.42 -11.46
CA ARG A 480 24.37 -1.97 -11.54
C ARG A 480 23.33 -1.31 -12.43
N SER A 481 22.07 -1.64 -12.22
CA SER A 481 20.95 -0.99 -12.94
C SER A 481 20.91 0.50 -12.61
N SER A 482 20.56 1.33 -13.62
CA SER A 482 20.34 2.77 -13.43
C SER A 482 19.21 3.12 -12.48
N TYR A 483 18.47 2.12 -12.01
CA TYR A 483 17.39 2.25 -11.03
C TYR A 483 17.82 1.96 -9.60
N ASN A 484 19.05 1.46 -9.38
CA ASN A 484 19.54 1.01 -8.07
C ASN A 484 20.40 2.08 -7.42
N GLY A 485 19.98 2.53 -6.27
CA GLY A 485 20.64 3.47 -5.38
C GLY A 485 20.73 2.93 -3.95
N LEU A 486 20.80 3.82 -2.97
CA LEU A 486 20.91 3.43 -1.56
C LEU A 486 20.46 4.56 -0.62
N ARG A 487 20.15 4.16 0.60
CA ARG A 487 19.96 4.97 1.80
C ARG A 487 20.73 4.31 2.94
N LEU A 488 21.20 5.09 3.92
CA LEU A 488 21.99 4.57 5.02
C LEU A 488 21.23 4.59 6.35
N VAL A 489 21.70 3.73 7.26
CA VAL A 489 21.31 3.74 8.67
C VAL A 489 22.56 3.80 9.55
N LYS A 490 22.45 4.55 10.66
CA LYS A 490 23.44 4.55 11.74
C LYS A 490 22.87 3.73 12.89
N LYS A 491 23.42 2.54 13.11
CA LYS A 491 23.01 1.65 14.21
C LYS A 491 23.58 2.17 15.52
N ILE A 492 22.74 2.23 16.56
CA ILE A 492 23.16 2.62 17.91
C ILE A 492 23.72 1.40 18.65
N GLU A 493 23.07 0.25 18.46
CA GLU A 493 23.46 -1.03 19.03
C GLU A 493 23.55 -2.08 17.91
N PRO A 494 24.45 -3.07 18.05
CA PRO A 494 24.47 -4.21 17.14
C PRO A 494 23.14 -4.97 17.19
N ASP A 495 22.61 -5.35 16.06
CA ASP A 495 21.48 -6.24 15.95
C ASP A 495 21.70 -7.32 14.88
N ASN A 496 20.89 -8.35 14.91
CA ASN A 496 20.91 -9.45 13.96
C ASN A 496 19.86 -9.33 12.87
N SER A 497 19.24 -8.16 12.70
CA SER A 497 18.17 -7.94 11.72
C SER A 497 18.66 -8.10 10.27
N GLY A 498 19.96 -7.88 10.05
CA GLY A 498 20.63 -8.11 8.76
C GLY A 498 20.97 -9.58 8.46
N GLU A 499 21.01 -10.45 9.47
CA GLU A 499 21.34 -11.87 9.31
C GLU A 499 20.14 -12.75 8.95
N ILE A 500 18.94 -12.17 8.96
CA ILE A 500 17.71 -12.90 8.68
C ILE A 500 17.62 -13.15 7.17
N PHE A 501 17.66 -14.43 6.80
CA PHE A 501 17.45 -14.84 5.40
C PHE A 501 15.97 -14.80 5.06
N TYR A 502 15.60 -13.94 4.12
CA TYR A 502 14.27 -13.92 3.53
C TYR A 502 14.26 -14.84 2.32
N LYS A 503 13.60 -15.97 2.44
CA LYS A 503 13.36 -16.86 1.31
C LYS A 503 12.03 -16.49 0.67
N ARG A 504 12.06 -15.94 -0.54
CA ARG A 504 10.83 -15.75 -1.31
C ARG A 504 10.27 -17.13 -1.66
N GLU A 505 9.11 -17.46 -1.13
CA GLU A 505 8.40 -18.65 -1.55
C GLU A 505 7.89 -18.49 -2.98
N LYS A 506 7.74 -19.61 -3.69
CA LYS A 506 7.15 -19.60 -5.03
C LYS A 506 5.69 -19.13 -4.89
N LEU A 507 5.32 -18.08 -5.57
CA LEU A 507 3.93 -17.64 -5.62
C LEU A 507 3.06 -18.79 -6.09
N ARG A 508 1.98 -19.08 -5.36
CA ARG A 508 0.98 -20.08 -5.74
C ARG A 508 0.36 -19.68 -7.07
N ASN A 509 0.21 -20.63 -7.97
CA ASN A 509 -0.57 -20.45 -9.18
C ASN A 509 -2.01 -20.92 -8.91
N PHE A 510 -2.86 -20.01 -8.49
CA PHE A 510 -4.26 -20.31 -8.19
C PHE A 510 -5.09 -20.79 -9.38
N TYR A 511 -4.58 -20.65 -10.61
CA TYR A 511 -5.26 -21.11 -11.82
C TYR A 511 -4.90 -22.57 -12.19
N GLU A 512 -3.98 -23.18 -11.46
CA GLU A 512 -3.73 -24.62 -11.52
C GLU A 512 -4.66 -25.33 -10.51
N ASN A 513 -5.33 -26.38 -10.94
CA ASN A 513 -6.13 -27.26 -10.08
C ASN A 513 -7.27 -26.60 -9.26
N TYR A 514 -7.76 -25.42 -9.65
CA TYR A 514 -8.86 -24.75 -8.96
C TYR A 514 -10.25 -25.38 -9.25
N ARG A 515 -10.36 -26.10 -10.35
CA ARG A 515 -11.60 -26.78 -10.72
C ARG A 515 -11.70 -28.13 -10.03
N THR A 516 -12.82 -28.38 -9.40
CA THR A 516 -13.16 -29.65 -8.78
C THR A 516 -14.21 -30.38 -9.59
N THR A 517 -14.13 -31.71 -9.63
CA THR A 517 -15.25 -32.52 -10.10
C THR A 517 -16.42 -32.43 -9.11
N GLU A 518 -17.64 -32.75 -9.52
CA GLU A 518 -18.80 -32.77 -8.62
C GLU A 518 -18.61 -33.75 -7.47
N LYS A 519 -17.95 -34.87 -7.70
CA LYS A 519 -17.66 -35.86 -6.65
C LYS A 519 -16.70 -35.28 -5.58
N GLU A 520 -15.63 -34.62 -5.98
CA GLU A 520 -14.70 -33.95 -5.07
C GLU A 520 -15.39 -32.81 -4.32
N TRP A 521 -16.19 -32.00 -5.03
CA TRP A 521 -16.94 -30.93 -4.40
C TRP A 521 -17.90 -31.42 -3.34
N ASN A 522 -18.68 -32.47 -3.62
CA ASN A 522 -19.59 -33.04 -2.66
C ASN A 522 -18.88 -33.57 -1.41
N LEU A 523 -17.68 -34.14 -1.56
CA LEU A 523 -16.85 -34.53 -0.41
C LEU A 523 -16.39 -33.32 0.40
N MET A 524 -15.93 -32.28 -0.25
CA MET A 524 -15.51 -31.04 0.42
C MET A 524 -16.70 -30.36 1.11
N GLU A 525 -17.84 -30.19 0.44
CA GLU A 525 -19.07 -29.63 1.00
C GLU A 525 -19.57 -30.41 2.21
N SER A 526 -19.40 -31.75 2.22
CA SER A 526 -19.82 -32.62 3.33
C SER A 526 -19.11 -32.32 4.65
N LEU A 527 -17.91 -31.72 4.62
CA LEU A 527 -17.16 -31.32 5.82
C LEU A 527 -17.92 -30.27 6.65
N TYR A 528 -18.76 -29.49 6.01
CA TYR A 528 -19.49 -28.39 6.62
C TYR A 528 -20.95 -28.77 6.98
N MET A 529 -21.35 -30.01 6.81
CA MET A 529 -22.71 -30.46 7.20
C MET A 529 -22.88 -30.43 8.70
N TYR A 530 -24.08 -30.12 9.14
CA TYR A 530 -24.52 -30.17 10.53
C TYR A 530 -26.02 -30.48 10.61
N ASP A 531 -26.46 -30.96 11.77
CA ASP A 531 -27.88 -31.23 12.03
C ASP A 531 -28.53 -29.98 12.66
N LYS A 532 -29.36 -29.29 11.89
CA LYS A 532 -30.04 -28.06 12.33
C LYS A 532 -30.95 -28.33 13.55
N ASN A 533 -31.53 -29.51 13.68
CA ASN A 533 -32.42 -29.86 14.78
C ASN A 533 -31.69 -29.93 16.14
N LYS A 534 -30.36 -29.98 16.13
CA LYS A 534 -29.52 -29.97 17.34
C LYS A 534 -29.05 -28.57 17.72
N ILE A 535 -29.54 -27.54 17.02
CA ILE A 535 -29.21 -26.16 17.29
C ILE A 535 -30.42 -25.48 17.90
N SER A 536 -30.22 -24.76 18.99
CA SER A 536 -31.24 -23.90 19.61
C SER A 536 -30.69 -22.49 19.87
N PHE A 537 -31.59 -21.53 19.99
CA PHE A 537 -31.26 -20.15 20.25
C PHE A 537 -31.90 -19.67 21.55
N GLU A 538 -31.09 -19.16 22.46
CA GLU A 538 -31.54 -18.58 23.71
C GLU A 538 -31.23 -17.09 23.78
N SER A 539 -32.25 -16.24 23.84
CA SER A 539 -32.08 -14.81 24.05
C SER A 539 -31.82 -14.53 25.52
N VAL A 540 -30.78 -13.77 25.80
CA VAL A 540 -30.35 -13.48 27.19
C VAL A 540 -30.85 -12.10 27.63
N ASN A 541 -30.53 -11.06 26.88
CA ASN A 541 -30.83 -9.68 27.27
C ASN A 541 -30.80 -8.71 26.08
N THR A 542 -31.57 -7.64 26.16
CA THR A 542 -31.48 -6.49 25.25
C THR A 542 -31.14 -5.24 26.03
N SER A 543 -30.08 -4.55 25.67
CA SER A 543 -29.64 -3.32 26.34
C SER A 543 -29.07 -2.32 25.35
N LYS A 544 -29.14 -1.01 25.69
CA LYS A 544 -28.40 0.00 24.93
C LYS A 544 -26.90 -0.15 25.19
N VAL A 545 -26.12 -0.12 24.13
CA VAL A 545 -24.66 -0.26 24.24
C VAL A 545 -24.07 1.04 24.81
N THR A 546 -23.28 0.91 25.88
CA THR A 546 -22.69 2.08 26.56
C THR A 546 -21.83 2.91 25.60
N GLY A 547 -22.13 4.21 25.51
CA GLY A 547 -21.40 5.12 24.60
C GLY A 547 -21.79 5.01 23.13
N GLN A 548 -22.86 4.26 22.81
CA GLN A 548 -23.36 4.11 21.44
C GLN A 548 -24.86 4.46 21.38
N GLU A 549 -25.33 4.79 20.19
CA GLU A 549 -26.75 5.09 19.95
C GLU A 549 -27.56 3.87 19.48
N PHE A 550 -27.03 2.66 19.60
CA PHE A 550 -27.68 1.43 19.20
C PHE A 550 -27.82 0.44 20.37
N TYR A 551 -28.62 -0.59 20.15
CA TYR A 551 -28.96 -1.63 21.11
C TYR A 551 -28.29 -2.95 20.73
N CYS A 552 -28.01 -3.78 21.74
CA CYS A 552 -27.53 -5.14 21.57
C CYS A 552 -28.50 -6.12 22.22
N THR A 553 -29.03 -7.05 21.45
CA THR A 553 -29.67 -8.26 21.95
C THR A 553 -28.63 -9.37 22.01
N SER A 554 -28.23 -9.74 23.21
CA SER A 554 -27.34 -10.88 23.43
C SER A 554 -28.13 -12.17 23.36
N SER A 555 -27.67 -13.13 22.57
CA SER A 555 -28.26 -14.46 22.42
C SER A 555 -27.16 -15.51 22.40
N ASN A 556 -27.49 -16.74 22.74
CA ASN A 556 -26.58 -17.87 22.61
C ASN A 556 -27.10 -18.84 21.56
N VAL A 557 -26.22 -19.32 20.70
CA VAL A 557 -26.41 -20.52 19.90
C VAL A 557 -25.94 -21.70 20.73
N ILE A 558 -26.81 -22.65 21.00
CA ILE A 558 -26.51 -23.85 21.76
C ILE A 558 -26.56 -25.06 20.83
N SER A 559 -25.49 -25.81 20.83
CA SER A 559 -25.39 -27.11 20.21
C SER A 559 -24.95 -28.15 21.25
N SER A 560 -25.07 -29.43 20.96
CA SER A 560 -24.76 -30.53 21.90
C SER A 560 -23.40 -30.40 22.60
N ASN A 561 -22.44 -29.74 21.99
CA ASN A 561 -21.06 -29.67 22.49
C ASN A 561 -20.49 -28.22 22.55
N MET A 562 -21.28 -27.18 22.28
CA MET A 562 -20.79 -25.80 22.30
C MET A 562 -21.87 -24.76 22.59
N THR A 563 -21.43 -23.64 23.15
CA THR A 563 -22.21 -22.40 23.23
C THR A 563 -21.48 -21.33 22.46
N MET A 564 -22.17 -20.62 21.55
CA MET A 564 -21.63 -19.50 20.79
C MET A 564 -22.44 -18.24 21.08
N PRO A 565 -21.87 -17.23 21.72
CA PRO A 565 -22.54 -15.95 21.89
C PRO A 565 -22.78 -15.26 20.55
N ILE A 566 -23.96 -14.68 20.40
CA ILE A 566 -24.33 -13.79 19.29
C ILE A 566 -24.70 -12.41 19.86
N HIS A 567 -24.15 -11.38 19.30
CA HIS A 567 -24.49 -9.99 19.56
C HIS A 567 -25.29 -9.44 18.38
N HIS A 568 -26.58 -9.30 18.55
CA HIS A 568 -27.47 -8.74 17.53
C HIS A 568 -27.63 -7.24 17.80
N LEU A 569 -27.03 -6.44 16.95
CA LEU A 569 -26.93 -4.98 17.06
C LEU A 569 -27.97 -4.29 16.19
N GLN A 570 -28.75 -3.37 16.75
CA GLN A 570 -29.88 -2.73 16.13
C GLN A 570 -29.91 -1.23 16.46
N ALA A 571 -30.08 -0.39 15.44
CA ALA A 571 -30.25 1.05 15.66
C ALA A 571 -31.50 1.34 16.52
N ASN A 572 -32.58 0.62 16.30
CA ASN A 572 -33.81 0.68 17.08
C ASN A 572 -34.47 -0.70 17.15
N PRO A 573 -34.56 -1.35 18.32
CA PRO A 573 -35.15 -2.67 18.45
C PRO A 573 -36.66 -2.73 18.15
N ASN A 574 -37.35 -1.62 18.13
CA ASN A 574 -38.78 -1.51 17.78
C ASN A 574 -39.03 -1.38 16.27
N VAL A 575 -37.98 -1.16 15.48
CA VAL A 575 -38.06 -1.03 14.00
C VAL A 575 -37.20 -2.14 13.41
N LYS A 576 -37.84 -3.23 13.01
CA LYS A 576 -37.12 -4.35 12.41
C LYS A 576 -36.68 -3.96 10.99
N SER A 577 -35.36 -3.95 10.75
CA SER A 577 -34.81 -4.11 9.41
C SER A 577 -35.24 -5.46 8.84
N LYS A 578 -35.45 -5.55 7.52
CA LYS A 578 -35.60 -6.87 6.89
C LYS A 578 -34.26 -7.51 6.57
N LYS A 579 -33.19 -6.74 6.58
CA LYS A 579 -31.84 -7.13 6.20
C LYS A 579 -30.95 -7.17 7.44
N ALA A 580 -30.14 -8.22 7.57
CA ALA A 580 -29.12 -8.30 8.60
C ALA A 580 -27.77 -8.72 8.00
N ILE A 581 -26.72 -8.04 8.43
CA ILE A 581 -25.33 -8.41 8.12
C ILE A 581 -24.88 -9.47 9.14
N ILE A 582 -24.43 -10.62 8.66
CA ILE A 582 -23.64 -11.57 9.45
C ILE A 582 -22.18 -11.12 9.34
N TYR A 583 -21.64 -10.62 10.44
CA TYR A 583 -20.31 -10.01 10.48
C TYR A 583 -19.24 -11.03 10.87
N PHE A 584 -18.17 -11.10 10.10
CA PHE A 584 -16.97 -11.84 10.45
C PHE A 584 -15.79 -10.90 10.64
N PRO A 585 -15.12 -10.88 11.82
CA PRO A 585 -14.10 -9.92 12.15
C PRO A 585 -12.76 -10.15 11.43
N GLY A 586 -11.86 -9.19 11.53
CA GLY A 586 -10.45 -9.35 11.22
C GLY A 586 -9.68 -10.09 12.32
N SER A 587 -8.41 -10.41 12.06
CA SER A 587 -7.52 -11.20 12.93
C SER A 587 -7.35 -10.64 14.35
N ASN A 588 -7.56 -9.33 14.56
CA ASN A 588 -7.56 -8.73 15.90
C ASN A 588 -8.50 -9.45 16.90
N ALA A 589 -9.55 -10.11 16.41
CA ALA A 589 -10.47 -10.88 17.25
C ALA A 589 -9.79 -12.06 17.96
N LEU A 590 -8.73 -12.63 17.36
CA LEU A 590 -7.93 -13.73 17.94
C LEU A 590 -7.05 -13.26 19.11
N TYR A 591 -6.73 -11.97 19.17
CA TYR A 591 -5.79 -11.42 20.15
C TYR A 591 -6.46 -10.67 21.30
N ARG A 592 -7.76 -10.34 21.17
CA ARG A 592 -8.53 -9.59 22.18
C ARG A 592 -9.34 -10.53 23.06
N ASP A 593 -9.36 -10.28 24.37
CA ASP A 593 -10.14 -11.06 25.34
C ASP A 593 -11.59 -10.58 25.45
N LYS A 594 -11.86 -9.36 25.01
CA LYS A 594 -13.18 -8.73 25.10
C LYS A 594 -13.62 -8.20 23.75
N LEU A 595 -14.89 -8.40 23.46
CA LEU A 595 -15.52 -7.83 22.27
C LEU A 595 -15.55 -6.31 22.40
N ASN A 596 -15.02 -5.66 21.37
CA ASN A 596 -15.20 -4.24 21.12
C ASN A 596 -15.73 -4.10 19.68
N TYR A 597 -16.85 -3.42 19.50
CA TYR A 597 -17.48 -3.32 18.19
C TYR A 597 -16.62 -2.44 17.28
N PRO A 598 -16.14 -3.00 16.14
CA PRO A 598 -15.36 -2.24 15.16
C PRO A 598 -16.16 -1.08 14.56
N THR A 599 -15.46 -0.06 14.07
CA THR A 599 -16.09 1.09 13.39
C THR A 599 -16.92 0.68 12.18
N SER A 600 -16.56 -0.40 11.49
CA SER A 600 -17.37 -0.98 10.40
C SER A 600 -18.73 -1.47 10.88
N VAL A 601 -18.79 -2.10 12.05
CA VAL A 601 -20.07 -2.54 12.67
C VAL A 601 -20.92 -1.32 13.04
N THR A 602 -20.34 -0.35 13.76
CA THR A 602 -21.07 0.85 14.17
C THR A 602 -21.58 1.67 13.00
N ALA A 603 -20.80 1.75 11.91
CA ALA A 603 -21.20 2.44 10.70
C ALA A 603 -22.41 1.79 10.02
N MET A 604 -22.47 0.44 9.96
CA MET A 604 -23.60 -0.28 9.36
C MET A 604 -24.86 -0.16 10.23
N VAL A 605 -24.74 -0.34 11.55
CA VAL A 605 -25.88 -0.20 12.46
C VAL A 605 -26.46 1.21 12.43
N ASN A 606 -25.62 2.24 12.48
CA ASN A 606 -26.05 3.64 12.38
C ASN A 606 -26.67 4.00 11.02
N SER A 607 -26.46 3.18 10.01
CA SER A 607 -27.10 3.31 8.69
C SER A 607 -28.42 2.53 8.58
N GLY A 608 -28.90 1.93 9.66
CA GLY A 608 -30.20 1.26 9.75
C GLY A 608 -30.20 -0.21 9.29
N ILE A 609 -29.03 -0.83 9.11
CA ILE A 609 -28.93 -2.27 8.88
C ILE A 609 -28.55 -2.98 10.18
N ASP A 610 -29.29 -3.99 10.54
CA ASP A 610 -28.99 -4.81 11.71
C ASP A 610 -27.69 -5.60 11.47
N VAL A 611 -26.87 -5.76 12.51
CA VAL A 611 -25.64 -6.53 12.45
C VAL A 611 -25.68 -7.65 13.47
N ILE A 612 -25.55 -8.87 13.00
CA ILE A 612 -25.43 -10.09 13.80
C ILE A 612 -23.95 -10.42 13.88
N PHE A 613 -23.38 -10.31 15.09
CA PHE A 613 -21.97 -10.51 15.35
C PHE A 613 -21.74 -11.71 16.27
N PRO A 614 -21.44 -12.92 15.74
CA PRO A 614 -21.06 -14.07 16.53
C PRO A 614 -19.66 -13.94 17.13
N GLU A 615 -19.45 -14.49 18.33
CA GLU A 615 -18.11 -14.76 18.83
C GLU A 615 -17.67 -16.13 18.32
N TYR A 616 -16.90 -16.14 17.26
CA TYR A 616 -16.40 -17.37 16.62
C TYR A 616 -15.41 -18.11 17.51
N LEU A 617 -15.22 -19.42 17.25
CA LEU A 617 -14.19 -20.20 17.94
C LEU A 617 -12.82 -19.49 17.83
N SER A 618 -12.06 -19.50 18.89
CA SER A 618 -10.75 -18.84 19.06
C SER A 618 -10.82 -17.31 19.21
N THR A 619 -12.00 -16.67 19.18
CA THR A 619 -12.12 -15.21 19.33
C THR A 619 -12.67 -14.82 20.70
N TYR A 620 -12.30 -13.64 21.19
CA TYR A 620 -12.81 -12.97 22.38
C TYR A 620 -12.96 -13.89 23.60
N SER A 621 -14.22 -14.17 24.04
CA SER A 621 -14.50 -15.03 25.19
C SER A 621 -14.31 -16.53 24.90
N ARG A 622 -14.18 -16.91 23.62
CA ARG A 622 -14.08 -18.31 23.17
C ARG A 622 -12.68 -18.70 22.73
N LYS A 623 -11.66 -18.09 23.35
CA LYS A 623 -10.26 -18.40 23.07
C LYS A 623 -9.90 -19.85 23.36
N ASP A 624 -9.04 -20.37 22.53
CA ASP A 624 -8.40 -21.65 22.64
C ASP A 624 -6.89 -21.56 22.33
N GLU A 625 -6.30 -22.61 21.83
CA GLU A 625 -4.89 -22.67 21.45
C GLU A 625 -4.55 -22.02 20.11
N MET A 626 -5.55 -21.72 19.26
CA MET A 626 -5.33 -21.02 17.99
C MET A 626 -4.89 -19.58 18.25
N LYS A 627 -3.69 -19.23 17.80
CA LYS A 627 -3.07 -17.90 18.04
C LYS A 627 -2.87 -17.09 16.77
N THR A 628 -3.29 -17.60 15.62
CA THR A 628 -3.05 -16.96 14.33
C THR A 628 -4.14 -17.28 13.32
N ASP A 629 -4.46 -16.33 12.45
CA ASP A 629 -5.32 -16.44 11.28
C ASP A 629 -4.59 -17.00 10.05
N ILE A 630 -3.28 -17.17 10.15
CA ILE A 630 -2.43 -17.58 9.05
C ILE A 630 -2.69 -19.03 8.69
N GLY A 631 -2.98 -19.24 7.40
CA GLY A 631 -3.23 -20.56 6.83
C GLY A 631 -2.01 -21.48 6.94
N ASN A 632 -2.26 -22.75 7.23
CA ASN A 632 -1.21 -23.77 7.23
C ASN A 632 -1.80 -25.17 6.95
N THR A 633 -0.92 -26.14 6.71
CA THR A 633 -1.31 -27.52 6.37
C THR A 633 -1.68 -28.39 7.56
N SER A 634 -1.75 -27.85 8.78
CA SER A 634 -2.13 -28.61 9.97
C SER A 634 -3.62 -29.01 9.95
N MET A 635 -3.92 -30.14 10.60
CA MET A 635 -5.31 -30.56 10.86
C MET A 635 -6.03 -29.54 11.74
N ASN A 636 -5.32 -28.93 12.69
CA ASN A 636 -5.87 -27.94 13.60
C ASN A 636 -6.43 -26.72 12.83
N TYR A 637 -5.65 -26.14 11.90
CA TYR A 637 -6.14 -25.03 11.08
C TYR A 637 -7.35 -25.42 10.22
N ARG A 638 -7.30 -26.61 9.59
CA ARG A 638 -8.42 -27.14 8.80
C ARG A 638 -9.68 -27.24 9.64
N ASP A 639 -9.60 -27.84 10.84
CA ASP A 639 -10.75 -28.08 11.70
C ASP A 639 -11.34 -26.77 12.23
N HIS A 640 -10.50 -25.78 12.51
CA HIS A 640 -10.93 -24.43 12.86
C HIS A 640 -11.67 -23.76 11.70
N LEU A 641 -11.12 -23.78 10.48
CA LEU A 641 -11.77 -23.20 9.31
C LEU A 641 -13.16 -23.85 9.07
N ILE A 642 -13.24 -25.16 9.16
CA ILE A 642 -14.53 -25.89 9.04
C ILE A 642 -15.50 -25.44 10.14
N THR A 643 -15.02 -25.27 11.36
CA THR A 643 -15.84 -24.82 12.49
C THR A 643 -16.32 -23.38 12.28
N TRP A 644 -15.46 -22.44 11.88
CA TRP A 644 -15.85 -21.06 11.59
C TRP A 644 -16.95 -20.98 10.52
N VAL A 645 -16.81 -21.76 9.44
CA VAL A 645 -17.87 -21.82 8.41
C VAL A 645 -19.18 -22.35 8.98
N LYS A 646 -19.16 -23.42 9.81
CA LYS A 646 -20.37 -23.93 10.48
C LYS A 646 -21.00 -22.89 11.40
N GLU A 647 -20.20 -22.16 12.17
CA GLU A 647 -20.67 -21.14 13.10
C GLU A 647 -21.34 -19.96 12.35
N VAL A 648 -20.81 -19.57 11.19
CA VAL A 648 -21.50 -18.62 10.31
C VAL A 648 -22.86 -19.17 9.88
N ARG A 649 -22.94 -20.45 9.52
CA ARG A 649 -24.21 -21.09 9.12
C ARG A 649 -25.24 -21.12 10.26
N TYR A 650 -24.79 -21.27 11.51
CA TYR A 650 -25.66 -21.15 12.69
C TYR A 650 -26.18 -19.71 12.87
N ALA A 651 -25.34 -18.71 12.63
CA ALA A 651 -25.77 -17.32 12.64
C ALA A 651 -26.75 -16.99 11.52
N VAL A 652 -26.62 -17.62 10.34
CA VAL A 652 -27.61 -17.54 9.24
C VAL A 652 -28.92 -18.17 9.66
N ASP A 653 -28.93 -19.34 10.34
CA ASP A 653 -30.15 -19.95 10.90
C ASP A 653 -30.83 -19.00 11.89
N TYR A 654 -30.07 -18.42 12.82
CA TYR A 654 -30.57 -17.41 13.76
C TYR A 654 -31.22 -16.22 13.04
N ALA A 655 -30.55 -15.67 12.00
CA ALA A 655 -31.07 -14.55 11.22
C ALA A 655 -32.41 -14.89 10.56
N ILE A 656 -32.49 -16.03 9.88
CA ILE A 656 -33.70 -16.48 9.16
C ILE A 656 -34.85 -16.75 10.13
N GLU A 657 -34.61 -17.41 11.26
CA GLU A 657 -35.64 -17.69 12.27
C GLU A 657 -36.21 -16.42 12.90
N ASN A 658 -35.37 -15.35 12.98
CA ASN A 658 -35.81 -14.03 13.42
C ASN A 658 -36.39 -13.16 12.29
N GLY A 659 -36.58 -13.71 11.07
CA GLY A 659 -37.23 -13.07 9.93
C GLY A 659 -36.35 -12.12 9.13
N TYR A 660 -35.02 -12.27 9.21
CA TYR A 660 -34.05 -11.46 8.48
C TYR A 660 -33.63 -12.12 7.17
N GLU A 661 -33.29 -11.27 6.22
CA GLU A 661 -32.59 -11.62 5.00
C GLU A 661 -31.07 -11.47 5.27
N PRO A 662 -30.29 -12.58 5.26
CA PRO A 662 -28.89 -12.53 5.66
C PRO A 662 -27.98 -12.02 4.53
N HIS A 663 -27.05 -11.14 4.87
CA HIS A 663 -25.94 -10.66 4.06
C HIS A 663 -24.63 -10.94 4.76
N TYR A 664 -23.59 -11.31 4.02
CA TYR A 664 -22.26 -11.55 4.60
C TYR A 664 -21.40 -10.29 4.53
N PHE A 665 -20.67 -10.00 5.62
CA PHE A 665 -19.64 -8.97 5.64
C PHE A 665 -18.42 -9.47 6.41
N GLY A 666 -17.34 -9.75 5.69
CA GLY A 666 -16.09 -10.23 6.28
C GLY A 666 -14.97 -9.22 6.12
N VAL A 667 -14.25 -8.94 7.21
CA VAL A 667 -13.15 -7.98 7.25
C VAL A 667 -11.81 -8.71 7.31
N SER A 668 -10.88 -8.41 6.42
CA SER A 668 -9.51 -8.93 6.45
C SER A 668 -9.49 -10.47 6.54
N TRP A 669 -9.19 -11.05 7.69
CA TRP A 669 -9.34 -12.48 7.95
C TRP A 669 -10.75 -13.00 7.60
N GLY A 670 -11.80 -12.27 8.00
CA GLY A 670 -13.18 -12.58 7.60
C GLY A 670 -13.39 -12.46 6.08
N GLY A 671 -12.69 -11.55 5.41
CA GLY A 671 -12.67 -11.45 3.94
C GLY A 671 -12.00 -12.66 3.29
N GLN A 672 -10.95 -13.19 3.90
CA GLN A 672 -10.23 -14.40 3.45
C GLN A 672 -11.09 -15.66 3.65
N VAL A 673 -11.55 -15.92 4.88
CA VAL A 673 -12.41 -17.08 5.20
C VAL A 673 -13.76 -16.98 4.48
N GLY A 674 -14.20 -15.75 4.17
CA GLY A 674 -15.40 -15.45 3.41
C GLY A 674 -15.47 -16.14 2.04
N VAL A 675 -14.35 -16.49 1.45
CA VAL A 675 -14.29 -17.26 0.19
C VAL A 675 -14.90 -18.66 0.39
N ASN A 676 -14.49 -19.36 1.46
CA ASN A 676 -15.05 -20.67 1.81
C ASN A 676 -16.50 -20.55 2.28
N ILE A 677 -16.82 -19.53 3.07
CA ILE A 677 -18.17 -19.28 3.60
C ILE A 677 -19.18 -19.06 2.46
N LEU A 678 -18.89 -18.16 1.52
CA LEU A 678 -19.81 -17.82 0.43
C LEU A 678 -19.98 -18.96 -0.59
N ALA A 679 -19.00 -19.84 -0.70
CA ALA A 679 -19.12 -21.04 -1.53
C ALA A 679 -20.03 -22.11 -0.90
N ILE A 680 -20.04 -22.22 0.42
CA ILE A 680 -20.79 -23.25 1.17
C ILE A 680 -22.19 -22.76 1.57
N GLU A 681 -22.30 -21.53 2.09
CA GLU A 681 -23.57 -20.99 2.59
C GLU A 681 -24.31 -20.20 1.48
N LYS A 682 -25.27 -20.87 0.84
CA LYS A 682 -25.97 -20.37 -0.35
C LYS A 682 -27.18 -19.47 -0.03
N ARG A 683 -27.54 -19.31 1.25
CA ARG A 683 -28.70 -18.51 1.68
C ARG A 683 -28.37 -17.02 1.82
N PHE A 684 -27.11 -16.63 1.74
CA PHE A 684 -26.74 -15.23 1.68
C PHE A 684 -27.27 -14.56 0.41
N LYS A 685 -27.89 -13.40 0.56
CA LYS A 685 -28.33 -12.56 -0.57
C LYS A 685 -27.15 -11.86 -1.24
N THR A 686 -26.24 -11.34 -0.45
CA THR A 686 -24.98 -10.76 -0.93
C THR A 686 -23.82 -11.09 0.01
N GLY A 687 -22.61 -11.02 -0.52
CA GLY A 687 -21.36 -11.03 0.24
C GLY A 687 -20.55 -9.78 0.01
N VAL A 688 -19.89 -9.29 1.07
CA VAL A 688 -18.89 -8.23 1.02
C VAL A 688 -17.60 -8.76 1.63
N LEU A 689 -16.54 -8.78 0.83
CA LEU A 689 -15.20 -9.16 1.25
C LEU A 689 -14.38 -7.86 1.35
N PHE A 690 -14.36 -7.29 2.55
CA PHE A 690 -13.68 -6.04 2.82
C PHE A 690 -12.23 -6.29 3.23
N VAL A 691 -11.29 -5.63 2.54
CA VAL A 691 -9.84 -5.80 2.66
C VAL A 691 -9.43 -7.27 2.80
N GLY A 692 -10.06 -8.12 1.97
CA GLY A 692 -9.85 -9.56 1.90
C GLY A 692 -9.32 -9.97 0.52
N GLY A 693 -8.87 -11.21 0.43
CA GLY A 693 -8.34 -11.78 -0.79
C GLY A 693 -8.17 -13.28 -0.67
N ILE A 694 -7.61 -13.91 -1.70
CA ILE A 694 -7.24 -15.32 -1.61
C ILE A 694 -5.93 -15.46 -0.82
N SER A 695 -5.91 -16.34 0.18
CA SER A 695 -4.70 -16.56 0.98
C SER A 695 -3.55 -17.06 0.12
N LEU A 696 -2.38 -16.49 0.34
CA LEU A 696 -1.13 -16.93 -0.29
C LEU A 696 -0.50 -18.13 0.46
N ASP A 697 -1.00 -18.44 1.65
CA ASP A 697 -0.49 -19.52 2.49
C ASP A 697 -0.88 -20.89 1.92
N ASP A 698 -0.01 -21.86 2.11
CA ASP A 698 -0.32 -23.25 1.80
C ASP A 698 -1.24 -23.82 2.86
N VAL A 699 -2.37 -24.30 2.41
CA VAL A 699 -3.37 -25.00 3.25
C VAL A 699 -3.66 -26.37 2.68
N ARG A 700 -4.30 -27.21 3.48
CA ARG A 700 -4.70 -28.55 3.05
C ARG A 700 -5.65 -28.48 1.87
N GLU A 701 -5.54 -29.46 0.99
CA GLU A 701 -6.23 -29.49 -0.30
C GLU A 701 -7.76 -29.35 -0.19
N GLU A 702 -8.35 -29.96 0.83
CA GLU A 702 -9.80 -29.95 1.08
C GLU A 702 -10.37 -28.59 1.51
N ILE A 703 -9.51 -27.60 1.84
CA ILE A 703 -9.91 -26.25 2.24
C ILE A 703 -9.25 -25.15 1.39
N GLN A 704 -8.62 -25.51 0.27
CA GLN A 704 -7.93 -24.56 -0.61
C GLN A 704 -8.89 -23.51 -1.18
N PRO A 705 -8.69 -22.22 -0.90
CA PRO A 705 -9.66 -21.16 -1.23
C PRO A 705 -9.91 -21.02 -2.73
N GLU A 706 -8.95 -21.32 -3.60
CA GLU A 706 -9.14 -21.28 -5.05
C GLU A 706 -10.22 -22.25 -5.55
N LYS A 707 -10.38 -23.41 -4.92
CA LYS A 707 -11.41 -24.38 -5.25
C LYS A 707 -12.82 -23.89 -4.83
N TYR A 708 -12.87 -23.13 -3.74
CA TYR A 708 -14.11 -22.51 -3.24
C TYR A 708 -14.49 -21.26 -4.03
N ALA A 709 -13.52 -20.42 -4.37
CA ALA A 709 -13.76 -19.20 -5.16
C ALA A 709 -14.56 -19.48 -6.44
N ALA A 710 -14.21 -20.55 -7.16
CA ALA A 710 -14.92 -20.98 -8.37
C ALA A 710 -16.35 -21.50 -8.12
N ARG A 711 -16.72 -21.78 -6.89
CA ARG A 711 -18.03 -22.30 -6.48
C ARG A 711 -18.94 -21.24 -5.84
N ILE A 712 -18.47 -20.01 -5.66
CA ILE A 712 -19.29 -18.90 -5.16
C ILE A 712 -20.40 -18.60 -6.18
N LYS A 713 -21.64 -18.57 -5.71
CA LYS A 713 -22.83 -18.18 -6.49
C LYS A 713 -23.52 -16.93 -5.91
N THR A 714 -23.22 -16.59 -4.69
CA THR A 714 -23.70 -15.39 -4.00
C THR A 714 -23.14 -14.14 -4.67
N PRO A 715 -23.96 -13.12 -5.02
CA PRO A 715 -23.45 -11.84 -5.49
C PRO A 715 -22.44 -11.24 -4.53
N THR A 716 -21.21 -10.98 -5.00
CA THR A 716 -20.07 -10.66 -4.14
C THR A 716 -19.40 -9.34 -4.54
N LEU A 717 -19.24 -8.45 -3.55
CA LEU A 717 -18.44 -7.23 -3.63
C LEU A 717 -17.07 -7.49 -2.98
N LEU A 718 -15.98 -7.25 -3.72
CA LEU A 718 -14.65 -7.07 -3.18
C LEU A 718 -14.41 -5.58 -3.00
N LEU A 719 -13.98 -5.17 -1.82
CA LEU A 719 -13.67 -3.78 -1.48
C LEU A 719 -12.28 -3.70 -0.84
N ASN A 720 -11.31 -3.21 -1.58
CA ASN A 720 -9.90 -3.33 -1.23
C ASN A 720 -9.12 -2.02 -1.44
N GLY A 721 -8.03 -1.89 -0.67
CA GLY A 721 -6.95 -0.96 -0.99
C GLY A 721 -6.04 -1.52 -2.10
N ARG A 722 -5.62 -0.64 -3.03
CA ARG A 722 -4.67 -0.99 -4.09
C ARG A 722 -3.31 -1.42 -3.55
N TYR A 723 -2.91 -0.83 -2.41
CA TYR A 723 -1.60 -0.99 -1.78
C TYR A 723 -1.66 -1.93 -0.58
N ASP A 724 -2.69 -2.78 -0.53
CA ASP A 724 -2.83 -3.78 0.51
C ASP A 724 -1.70 -4.81 0.41
N PHE A 725 -0.92 -4.93 1.48
CA PHE A 725 0.22 -5.84 1.53
C PHE A 725 -0.11 -7.20 2.14
N TYR A 726 -1.22 -7.33 2.86
CA TYR A 726 -1.73 -8.63 3.32
C TYR A 726 -2.38 -9.40 2.17
N PHE A 727 -3.15 -8.69 1.34
CA PHE A 727 -3.79 -9.22 0.15
C PHE A 727 -3.37 -8.39 -1.06
N PRO A 728 -2.13 -8.59 -1.59
CA PRO A 728 -1.62 -7.77 -2.68
C PRO A 728 -2.50 -7.84 -3.92
N TYR A 729 -2.72 -6.70 -4.57
CA TYR A 729 -3.66 -6.57 -5.68
C TYR A 729 -3.45 -7.62 -6.78
N GLN A 730 -2.21 -7.79 -7.26
CA GLN A 730 -1.90 -8.68 -8.38
C GLN A 730 -1.90 -10.16 -8.01
N SER A 731 -1.47 -10.51 -6.78
CA SER A 731 -1.25 -11.90 -6.39
C SER A 731 -2.35 -12.49 -5.50
N SER A 732 -3.29 -11.67 -5.01
CA SER A 732 -4.36 -12.12 -4.10
C SER A 732 -5.74 -11.60 -4.51
N GLN A 733 -5.94 -10.28 -4.61
CA GLN A 733 -7.26 -9.70 -4.88
C GLN A 733 -7.75 -10.02 -6.30
N LEU A 734 -6.92 -9.75 -7.31
CA LEU A 734 -7.26 -9.99 -8.71
C LEU A 734 -7.45 -11.49 -9.04
N PRO A 735 -6.62 -12.41 -8.56
CA PRO A 735 -6.90 -13.84 -8.68
C PRO A 735 -8.23 -14.26 -8.08
N LEU A 736 -8.58 -13.80 -6.87
CA LEU A 736 -9.88 -14.07 -6.27
C LEU A 736 -11.02 -13.60 -7.17
N TYR A 737 -10.98 -12.35 -7.63
CA TYR A 737 -12.01 -11.78 -8.51
C TYR A 737 -12.17 -12.58 -9.80
N ASN A 738 -11.06 -13.01 -10.39
CA ASN A 738 -11.08 -13.76 -11.65
C ASN A 738 -11.56 -15.21 -11.48
N LEU A 739 -11.28 -15.83 -10.34
CA LEU A 739 -11.69 -17.20 -10.06
C LEU A 739 -13.19 -17.33 -9.76
N MET A 740 -13.85 -16.28 -9.25
CA MET A 740 -15.29 -16.29 -9.03
C MET A 740 -16.05 -16.39 -10.36
N ASP A 741 -16.74 -17.53 -10.54
CA ASP A 741 -17.57 -17.83 -11.71
C ASP A 741 -18.94 -17.11 -11.61
N LEU A 742 -18.90 -15.79 -11.55
CA LEU A 742 -20.03 -14.88 -11.50
C LEU A 742 -20.02 -13.95 -12.70
N ASN A 743 -21.20 -13.59 -13.20
CA ASN A 743 -21.32 -12.56 -14.22
C ASN A 743 -21.03 -11.16 -13.62
N ASP A 744 -20.72 -10.19 -14.48
CA ASP A 744 -20.31 -8.83 -14.07
C ASP A 744 -21.40 -8.08 -13.27
N ASN A 745 -22.66 -8.47 -13.38
CA ASN A 745 -23.72 -7.91 -12.53
C ASN A 745 -23.68 -8.47 -11.12
N ASN A 746 -23.13 -9.67 -10.91
CA ASN A 746 -23.10 -10.37 -9.64
C ASN A 746 -21.73 -10.38 -8.96
N LYS A 747 -20.71 -9.74 -9.53
CA LYS A 747 -19.46 -9.44 -8.86
C LYS A 747 -18.98 -8.03 -9.18
N ARG A 748 -18.41 -7.36 -8.18
CA ARG A 748 -17.80 -6.04 -8.32
C ARG A 748 -16.51 -5.98 -7.52
N HIS A 749 -15.48 -5.36 -8.06
CA HIS A 749 -14.23 -5.10 -7.35
C HIS A 749 -14.01 -3.59 -7.29
N VAL A 750 -14.17 -3.03 -6.10
CA VAL A 750 -13.86 -1.64 -5.79
C VAL A 750 -12.45 -1.58 -5.23
N VAL A 751 -11.56 -0.92 -5.95
CA VAL A 751 -10.16 -0.76 -5.57
C VAL A 751 -9.87 0.72 -5.38
N VAL A 752 -9.53 1.10 -4.18
CA VAL A 752 -9.22 2.49 -3.80
C VAL A 752 -7.73 2.66 -3.51
N ASP A 753 -7.22 3.88 -3.62
CA ASP A 753 -5.79 4.17 -3.46
C ASP A 753 -5.40 4.28 -1.97
N TYR A 754 -5.64 3.19 -1.23
CA TYR A 754 -5.30 2.98 0.19
C TYR A 754 -4.59 1.63 0.36
N ALA A 755 -4.02 1.40 1.57
CA ALA A 755 -3.45 0.11 1.95
C ALA A 755 -4.53 -0.83 2.53
N HIS A 756 -4.20 -1.61 3.56
CA HIS A 756 -5.13 -2.51 4.24
C HIS A 756 -6.24 -1.79 5.01
N TYR A 757 -6.15 -0.48 5.15
CA TYR A 757 -7.14 0.37 5.80
C TYR A 757 -7.81 1.28 4.78
N VAL A 758 -9.12 1.11 4.58
CA VAL A 758 -9.94 1.93 3.69
C VAL A 758 -10.86 2.84 4.53
N PRO A 759 -11.01 4.12 4.18
CA PRO A 759 -11.88 5.03 4.92
C PRO A 759 -13.31 4.53 5.07
N MET A 760 -13.85 4.61 6.28
CA MET A 760 -15.10 3.95 6.65
C MET A 760 -16.32 4.47 5.89
N HIS A 761 -16.32 5.73 5.47
CA HIS A 761 -17.41 6.27 4.64
C HIS A 761 -17.50 5.56 3.28
N ILE A 762 -16.34 5.25 2.64
CA ILE A 762 -16.32 4.49 1.39
C ILE A 762 -16.85 3.07 1.64
N VAL A 763 -16.37 2.43 2.70
CA VAL A 763 -16.81 1.07 3.07
C VAL A 763 -18.31 1.01 3.29
N ARG A 764 -18.85 1.97 4.04
CA ARG A 764 -20.28 2.07 4.32
C ARG A 764 -21.08 2.26 3.02
N ASP A 765 -20.72 3.26 2.24
CA ASP A 765 -21.50 3.67 1.07
C ASP A 765 -21.52 2.58 0.00
N GLU A 766 -20.39 1.98 -0.30
CA GLU A 766 -20.26 0.86 -1.24
C GLU A 766 -21.01 -0.40 -0.76
N THR A 767 -20.95 -0.70 0.53
CA THR A 767 -21.67 -1.83 1.13
C THR A 767 -23.18 -1.62 1.06
N LEU A 768 -23.66 -0.44 1.45
CA LEU A 768 -25.09 -0.11 1.42
C LEU A 768 -25.64 -0.12 -0.01
N GLU A 769 -24.89 0.46 -0.95
CA GLU A 769 -25.26 0.42 -2.37
C GLU A 769 -25.38 -1.02 -2.87
N TRP A 770 -24.37 -1.87 -2.55
CA TRP A 770 -24.36 -3.28 -2.97
C TRP A 770 -25.53 -4.08 -2.40
N ILE A 771 -25.77 -3.96 -1.08
CA ILE A 771 -26.85 -4.68 -0.39
C ILE A 771 -28.24 -4.21 -0.86
N ASN A 772 -28.40 -2.94 -1.19
CA ASN A 772 -29.71 -2.39 -1.58
C ASN A 772 -30.07 -2.65 -3.05
N ASN A 773 -29.06 -2.85 -3.91
CA ASN A 773 -29.28 -3.09 -5.34
C ASN A 773 -29.37 -4.59 -5.70
N LYS A 774 -29.29 -5.49 -4.73
CA LYS A 774 -29.39 -6.96 -4.88
C LYS A 774 -30.51 -7.53 -4.01
#